data_938f2720548b54b394375423e78c471b
#
_entry.id   938f2720548b54b394375423e78c471b
#
_cell.length_a   1.000
_cell.length_b   1.000
_cell.length_c   1.000
_cell.angle_alpha   90.00
_cell.angle_beta   90.00
_cell.angle_gamma   90.00
#
_symmetry.space_group_name_H-M   'P 1'
#
loop_
_entity.id
_entity.type
_entity.pdbx_description
1 polymer ?
#
loop_
_entity_poly.entity_id
_entity_poly.type
_entity_poly.pdbx_seq_one_letter_code
_entity_poly.pdbx_strand_id
1 'polypeptide(L)'
;MKRARARHALDQHAPTTSVPDRAPPVVPLYRVAEAKSEPGGAMNRIGDYGMIGDCHSLALVGRDGSVDWLCFPRFDSPSVFGRALGTDAGHFKVSPAGHVLDITRTYLPSTNVLATTFTTASGKLEVTDCMPVERFDPDHPTVVRNHASVLRRVRCVEGQVPVAVDLCPRFEYGTVAPRVTCSSRHEIDVVGGPDAMWVRATGELQSDGPRITAHWALVAGEEQWIEAEWTPAIGPSPHGAIADARRDMEKRMGDTIAFWESWLAGCSYLGDHERRVHRAALVLKALTYAPTGAVVAAGTTSLPEWIGGERNWDYRFTWIRDATLTLASLALLGYIGEAAAFKGWLERTGAGRPEDLQIMYRVTGQRLLPEIELTHLGGHRNSGPVRIGNGAAGQVQLDSLGQLLEAGYLFGRAGGELTVDNAEFLRRVADLTVKSWRRPDQGIWEIRDEPRHFVHSKLNCWMALDRAVRLVESGRLDGDVTTWRRERDAVASWLLSEGSPDGWYVQAAGHPLADAATLLIPALGFLPPAHPSVLATIDVIQRDLSDGVHVHRYRSPDGLAGDEGAFLLCSFWLLDALIHARRLDEAEALLERLLGLSNDVGLYAEMVDPSTGEHLGNTPQAFTHMAVVTSCSAISAARRGQLPDPDTSFSFIEAALERRLAGFGS
;
A
#
# COMPACT_ATOMS: atom_id res chain seq x y z
N MET A 1 45.89 0.01 54.21
CA MET A 1 46.42 1.14 55.04
C MET A 1 45.63 2.37 54.73
N LYS A 2 44.89 2.77 55.77
CA LYS A 2 44.74 4.14 56.33
C LYS A 2 44.16 5.16 55.38
N ARG A 3 42.95 5.53 55.68
CA ARG A 3 42.36 6.60 56.52
C ARG A 3 42.07 7.85 55.69
N ALA A 4 41.03 8.60 55.82
CA ALA A 4 39.87 8.77 56.68
C ALA A 4 39.41 10.23 56.54
N ARG A 5 38.06 10.43 56.60
CA ARG A 5 37.32 11.58 57.22
C ARG A 5 37.65 13.01 56.77
N ALA A 6 36.65 13.91 56.59
CA ALA A 6 35.54 14.30 57.43
C ALA A 6 34.58 15.22 56.65
N ARG A 7 33.29 15.05 56.77
CA ARG A 7 32.22 15.90 57.34
C ARG A 7 32.40 17.42 57.38
N HIS A 8 31.47 18.21 56.74
CA HIS A 8 30.52 19.01 57.48
C HIS A 8 29.32 19.44 56.65
N ALA A 9 28.19 19.44 57.31
CA ALA A 9 26.86 19.82 56.89
C ALA A 9 26.64 21.34 56.88
N LEU A 10 25.65 21.79 56.13
CA LEU A 10 24.61 22.74 56.56
C LEU A 10 23.49 22.83 55.52
N ASP A 11 22.39 22.36 55.92
CA ASP A 11 20.97 22.78 55.84
C ASP A 11 20.62 24.03 55.02
N GLN A 12 19.61 23.99 54.11
CA GLN A 12 18.25 24.43 54.35
C GLN A 12 17.48 24.68 53.01
N HIS A 13 16.28 24.16 53.02
CA HIS A 13 15.07 24.56 52.27
C HIS A 13 14.86 24.13 50.84
N ALA A 14 14.08 23.04 50.71
CA ALA A 14 13.19 22.76 49.59
C ALA A 14 12.03 23.82 49.51
N PRO A 15 11.41 23.94 48.34
CA PRO A 15 10.06 23.40 48.28
C PRO A 15 9.85 22.42 47.11
N THR A 16 9.26 21.32 47.44
CA THR A 16 8.60 20.36 46.55
C THR A 16 7.48 21.02 45.79
N THR A 17 7.56 21.04 44.46
CA THR A 17 6.37 21.11 43.61
C THR A 17 6.36 19.87 42.74
N SER A 18 5.51 18.94 43.11
CA SER A 18 5.09 17.81 42.31
C SER A 18 4.37 18.28 41.06
N VAL A 19 4.94 18.04 39.90
CA VAL A 19 4.25 18.14 38.61
C VAL A 19 3.50 16.83 38.41
N PRO A 20 2.18 16.81 38.24
CA PRO A 20 1.47 15.60 37.90
C PRO A 20 1.73 15.22 36.43
N ASP A 21 2.20 14.01 36.28
CA ASP A 21 2.31 13.29 35.01
C ASP A 21 0.89 13.13 34.43
N ARG A 22 0.45 14.07 33.60
CA ARG A 22 -0.75 13.97 32.79
C ARG A 22 -0.32 13.79 31.36
N ALA A 23 -0.46 12.56 30.88
CA ALA A 23 -0.51 12.30 29.45
C ALA A 23 -1.51 13.25 28.78
N PRO A 24 -1.19 13.83 27.61
CA PRO A 24 -2.11 14.72 26.91
C PRO A 24 -3.37 13.93 26.53
N PRO A 25 -4.57 14.54 26.61
CA PRO A 25 -5.80 13.89 26.24
C PRO A 25 -5.76 13.48 24.77
N VAL A 26 -6.08 12.21 24.49
CA VAL A 26 -6.34 11.71 23.15
C VAL A 26 -7.58 12.46 22.64
N VAL A 27 -7.36 13.41 21.75
CA VAL A 27 -8.46 14.09 21.03
C VAL A 27 -8.94 13.10 19.98
N PRO A 28 -10.18 12.62 20.00
CA PRO A 28 -10.74 11.81 18.94
C PRO A 28 -10.88 12.68 17.70
N LEU A 29 -10.09 12.41 16.68
CA LEU A 29 -10.18 13.05 15.37
C LEU A 29 -11.43 12.52 14.67
N TYR A 30 -12.38 13.40 14.45
CA TYR A 30 -13.62 13.28 13.69
C TYR A 30 -14.73 12.36 14.23
N ARG A 31 -15.81 12.97 14.70
CA ARG A 31 -17.15 12.40 14.66
C ARG A 31 -17.60 12.41 13.19
N VAL A 32 -17.53 11.28 12.51
CA VAL A 32 -18.33 11.05 11.30
C VAL A 32 -19.79 11.09 11.70
N ALA A 33 -20.59 11.90 11.03
CA ALA A 33 -22.01 11.99 11.25
C ALA A 33 -22.65 10.59 11.19
N GLU A 34 -23.46 10.25 12.19
CA GLU A 34 -24.18 8.98 12.29
C GLU A 34 -25.06 8.77 11.05
N ALA A 35 -24.61 7.95 10.10
CA ALA A 35 -25.47 7.42 9.06
C ALA A 35 -26.36 6.34 9.69
N LYS A 36 -27.66 6.57 9.68
CA LYS A 36 -28.66 5.60 10.10
C LYS A 36 -28.46 4.28 9.33
N SER A 37 -28.21 3.18 10.05
CA SER A 37 -28.14 1.85 9.49
C SER A 37 -29.49 1.44 8.92
N GLU A 38 -29.53 1.18 7.60
CA GLU A 38 -30.70 0.54 6.99
C GLU A 38 -30.76 -0.96 7.39
N PRO A 39 -31.94 -1.52 7.63
CA PRO A 39 -32.09 -2.93 7.98
C PRO A 39 -32.04 -3.80 6.71
N GLY A 40 -30.97 -4.53 6.59
CA GLY A 40 -30.71 -5.50 5.52
C GLY A 40 -29.26 -5.39 5.08
N GLY A 41 -28.36 -6.16 5.67
CA GLY A 41 -26.98 -6.46 5.32
C GLY A 41 -26.24 -5.50 4.39
N ALA A 42 -26.22 -4.21 4.70
CA ALA A 42 -25.51 -3.22 3.90
C ALA A 42 -24.01 -3.57 3.84
N MET A 43 -23.46 -3.52 2.64
CA MET A 43 -22.02 -3.71 2.39
C MET A 43 -21.24 -2.62 3.12
N ASN A 44 -20.12 -2.98 3.81
CA ASN A 44 -19.24 -2.00 4.42
C ASN A 44 -18.75 -0.99 3.38
N ARG A 45 -18.56 0.28 3.76
CA ARG A 45 -17.91 1.27 2.89
C ARG A 45 -16.42 0.93 2.75
N ILE A 46 -15.78 1.39 1.68
CA ILE A 46 -14.33 1.15 1.46
C ILE A 46 -13.51 1.66 2.66
N GLY A 47 -13.83 2.84 3.19
CA GLY A 47 -13.19 3.40 4.38
C GLY A 47 -13.45 2.64 5.69
N ASP A 48 -14.44 1.75 5.74
CA ASP A 48 -14.74 0.93 6.92
C ASP A 48 -13.85 -0.31 7.04
N TYR A 49 -13.00 -0.59 6.06
CA TYR A 49 -12.12 -1.75 6.12
C TYR A 49 -10.81 -1.44 6.83
N GLY A 50 -10.43 -2.32 7.79
CA GLY A 50 -9.06 -2.56 8.20
C GLY A 50 -8.46 -3.65 7.35
N MET A 51 -7.13 -3.79 7.31
CA MET A 51 -6.45 -4.90 6.64
C MET A 51 -5.68 -5.76 7.64
N ILE A 52 -5.58 -7.05 7.36
CA ILE A 52 -4.58 -7.97 7.92
C ILE A 52 -3.86 -8.64 6.75
N GLY A 53 -2.61 -9.05 6.92
CA GLY A 53 -1.84 -9.64 5.82
C GLY A 53 -0.67 -10.48 6.32
N ASP A 54 -0.15 -11.35 5.45
CA ASP A 54 0.91 -12.32 5.72
C ASP A 54 2.09 -12.22 4.73
N CYS A 55 2.19 -11.13 3.98
CA CYS A 55 3.16 -10.93 2.90
C CYS A 55 3.01 -11.93 1.73
N HIS A 56 1.88 -12.60 1.61
CA HIS A 56 1.50 -13.45 0.46
C HIS A 56 0.13 -13.05 -0.06
N SER A 57 -0.74 -12.64 0.85
CA SER A 57 -2.08 -12.13 0.59
C SER A 57 -2.49 -11.15 1.69
N LEU A 58 -3.67 -10.56 1.55
CA LEU A 58 -4.29 -9.77 2.59
C LEU A 58 -5.80 -10.01 2.65
N ALA A 59 -6.37 -9.73 3.82
CA ALA A 59 -7.81 -9.72 4.03
C ALA A 59 -8.29 -8.33 4.47
N LEU A 60 -9.47 -7.94 4.01
CA LEU A 60 -10.17 -6.74 4.46
C LEU A 60 -11.18 -7.10 5.55
N VAL A 61 -11.04 -6.48 6.71
CA VAL A 61 -11.90 -6.66 7.88
C VAL A 61 -12.77 -5.43 8.06
N GLY A 62 -14.07 -5.58 7.87
CA GLY A 62 -15.06 -4.50 8.05
C GLY A 62 -15.28 -4.14 9.52
N ARG A 63 -15.81 -2.94 9.76
CA ARG A 63 -16.18 -2.48 11.12
C ARG A 63 -17.17 -3.40 11.81
N ASP A 64 -18.00 -4.11 11.04
CA ASP A 64 -18.98 -5.07 11.54
C ASP A 64 -18.38 -6.43 11.92
N GLY A 65 -17.05 -6.57 11.86
CA GLY A 65 -16.32 -7.80 12.18
C GLY A 65 -16.32 -8.85 11.07
N SER A 66 -16.69 -8.47 9.83
CA SER A 66 -16.70 -9.37 8.69
C SER A 66 -15.40 -9.25 7.88
N VAL A 67 -14.76 -10.37 7.56
CA VAL A 67 -13.76 -10.45 6.48
C VAL A 67 -14.52 -10.57 5.17
N ASP A 68 -14.48 -9.53 4.34
CA ASP A 68 -15.27 -9.40 3.12
C ASP A 68 -14.44 -9.52 1.84
N TRP A 69 -13.11 -9.52 1.96
CA TRP A 69 -12.18 -9.73 0.87
C TRP A 69 -11.00 -10.56 1.32
N LEU A 70 -10.68 -11.60 0.57
CA LEU A 70 -9.49 -12.44 0.75
C LEU A 70 -9.27 -13.30 -0.48
N CYS A 71 -8.03 -13.31 -0.99
CA CYS A 71 -7.54 -14.22 -2.01
C CYS A 71 -6.53 -15.19 -1.41
N PHE A 72 -6.63 -16.48 -1.70
CA PHE A 72 -5.66 -17.48 -1.31
C PHE A 72 -5.22 -18.32 -2.51
N PRO A 73 -3.93 -18.76 -2.53
CA PRO A 73 -2.86 -18.50 -1.54
C PRO A 73 -2.07 -17.20 -1.79
N ARG A 74 -2.39 -16.43 -2.84
CA ARG A 74 -1.66 -15.22 -3.24
C ARG A 74 -2.62 -14.06 -3.50
N PHE A 75 -2.08 -12.83 -3.52
CA PHE A 75 -2.83 -11.63 -3.89
C PHE A 75 -3.62 -11.79 -5.20
N ASP A 76 -2.97 -12.36 -6.24
CA ASP A 76 -3.51 -12.51 -7.58
C ASP A 76 -4.25 -13.84 -7.83
N SER A 77 -4.51 -14.59 -6.77
CA SER A 77 -5.37 -15.80 -6.81
C SER A 77 -6.85 -15.41 -6.83
N PRO A 78 -7.74 -16.34 -7.21
CA PRO A 78 -9.18 -16.15 -7.03
C PRO A 78 -9.53 -15.86 -5.55
N SER A 79 -10.61 -15.11 -5.34
CA SER A 79 -11.07 -14.83 -3.99
C SER A 79 -11.76 -16.04 -3.35
N VAL A 80 -11.57 -16.18 -2.04
CA VAL A 80 -12.26 -17.11 -1.14
C VAL A 80 -13.41 -16.39 -0.42
N PHE A 81 -13.17 -15.12 -0.07
CA PHE A 81 -14.18 -14.19 0.41
C PHE A 81 -14.20 -13.00 -0.54
N GLY A 82 -15.36 -12.68 -1.09
CA GLY A 82 -15.53 -11.64 -2.09
C GLY A 82 -16.75 -10.74 -1.84
N ARG A 83 -17.32 -10.74 -0.61
CA ARG A 83 -18.51 -9.96 -0.27
C ARG A 83 -18.37 -8.48 -0.55
N ALA A 84 -17.14 -7.94 -0.55
CA ALA A 84 -16.87 -6.57 -0.96
C ALA A 84 -17.32 -6.25 -2.39
N LEU A 85 -17.48 -7.26 -3.26
CA LEU A 85 -17.89 -7.14 -4.67
C LEU A 85 -19.25 -7.77 -4.98
N GLY A 86 -19.82 -8.53 -4.04
CA GLY A 86 -21.13 -9.16 -4.18
C GLY A 86 -21.55 -9.86 -2.90
N THR A 87 -22.76 -9.61 -2.44
CA THR A 87 -23.28 -10.08 -1.14
C THR A 87 -23.14 -11.58 -0.93
N ASP A 88 -23.24 -12.36 -2.02
CA ASP A 88 -23.19 -13.83 -1.98
C ASP A 88 -21.80 -14.40 -2.32
N ALA A 89 -20.78 -13.54 -2.49
CA ALA A 89 -19.42 -13.96 -2.89
C ALA A 89 -18.51 -14.40 -1.72
N GLY A 90 -19.09 -14.66 -0.56
CA GLY A 90 -18.40 -15.23 0.60
C GLY A 90 -17.88 -14.19 1.60
N HIS A 91 -17.88 -14.61 2.88
CA HIS A 91 -17.45 -13.78 4.01
C HIS A 91 -17.10 -14.63 5.24
N PHE A 92 -16.42 -14.00 6.21
CA PHE A 92 -16.16 -14.59 7.52
C PHE A 92 -16.41 -13.55 8.62
N LYS A 93 -17.61 -13.56 9.20
CA LYS A 93 -18.05 -12.60 10.22
C LYS A 93 -17.99 -13.19 11.62
N VAL A 94 -17.47 -12.38 12.56
CA VAL A 94 -17.51 -12.62 14.00
C VAL A 94 -17.94 -11.31 14.68
N SER A 95 -19.07 -11.34 15.40
CA SER A 95 -19.59 -10.14 16.06
C SER A 95 -20.49 -10.51 17.23
N PRO A 96 -20.87 -9.56 18.12
CA PRO A 96 -21.97 -9.77 19.04
C PRO A 96 -23.23 -10.20 18.29
N ALA A 97 -23.99 -11.14 18.86
CA ALA A 97 -25.28 -11.58 18.31
C ALA A 97 -26.42 -10.54 18.52
N GLY A 98 -26.21 -9.56 19.40
CA GLY A 98 -27.16 -8.50 19.73
C GLY A 98 -26.79 -7.15 19.12
N HIS A 99 -27.55 -6.12 19.54
CA HIS A 99 -27.32 -4.74 19.10
C HIS A 99 -25.98 -4.20 19.62
N VAL A 100 -25.18 -3.63 18.70
CA VAL A 100 -23.90 -2.99 19.00
C VAL A 100 -24.14 -1.50 19.18
N LEU A 101 -23.65 -0.94 20.29
CA LEU A 101 -23.77 0.49 20.63
C LEU A 101 -22.61 1.31 20.08
N ASP A 102 -21.40 0.74 20.09
CA ASP A 102 -20.18 1.40 19.62
C ASP A 102 -19.16 0.38 19.13
N ILE A 103 -18.31 0.82 18.18
CA ILE A 103 -17.22 0.01 17.61
C ILE A 103 -15.96 0.85 17.57
N THR A 104 -14.91 0.36 18.23
CA THR A 104 -13.58 0.94 18.16
C THR A 104 -12.60 -0.07 17.60
N ARG A 105 -11.66 0.41 16.78
CA ARG A 105 -10.64 -0.46 16.16
C ARG A 105 -9.26 0.13 16.35
N THR A 106 -8.30 -0.75 16.55
CA THR A 106 -6.89 -0.37 16.60
C THR A 106 -6.01 -1.55 16.18
N TYR A 107 -4.87 -1.26 15.57
CA TYR A 107 -3.84 -2.27 15.44
C TYR A 107 -3.08 -2.42 16.76
N LEU A 108 -2.69 -3.65 17.11
CA LEU A 108 -1.72 -3.85 18.16
C LEU A 108 -0.44 -3.06 17.82
N PRO A 109 0.24 -2.48 18.82
CA PRO A 109 1.40 -1.63 18.56
C PRO A 109 2.41 -2.30 17.62
N SER A 110 2.89 -1.57 16.62
CA SER A 110 3.92 -2.02 15.68
C SER A 110 3.57 -3.23 14.82
N THR A 111 2.27 -3.55 14.63
CA THR A 111 1.83 -4.76 13.91
C THR A 111 0.77 -4.48 12.85
N ASN A 112 0.45 -5.53 12.06
CA ASN A 112 -0.76 -5.64 11.22
C ASN A 112 -1.79 -6.59 11.85
N VAL A 113 -1.80 -6.73 13.18
CA VAL A 113 -2.82 -7.48 13.95
C VAL A 113 -3.88 -6.49 14.40
N LEU A 114 -5.12 -6.68 13.94
CA LEU A 114 -6.23 -5.75 14.14
C LEU A 114 -7.10 -6.19 15.32
N ALA A 115 -7.32 -5.31 16.28
CA ALA A 115 -8.28 -5.49 17.35
C ALA A 115 -9.53 -4.64 17.11
N THR A 116 -10.70 -5.26 17.08
CA THR A 116 -12.01 -4.62 16.99
C THR A 116 -12.77 -4.87 18.29
N THR A 117 -13.12 -3.80 18.99
CA THR A 117 -13.91 -3.86 20.23
C THR A 117 -15.34 -3.41 19.97
N PHE A 118 -16.28 -4.29 20.23
CA PHE A 118 -17.71 -4.03 20.17
C PHE A 118 -18.25 -3.76 21.58
N THR A 119 -18.91 -2.63 21.76
CA THR A 119 -19.63 -2.30 22.99
C THR A 119 -21.11 -2.59 22.81
N THR A 120 -21.68 -3.38 23.71
CA THR A 120 -23.11 -3.73 23.76
C THR A 120 -23.72 -3.30 25.09
N ALA A 121 -25.02 -3.39 25.24
CA ALA A 121 -25.68 -3.10 26.49
C ALA A 121 -25.30 -4.08 27.64
N SER A 122 -24.83 -5.28 27.32
CA SER A 122 -24.48 -6.33 28.28
C SER A 122 -22.99 -6.52 28.51
N GLY A 123 -22.12 -5.85 27.76
CA GLY A 123 -20.66 -5.98 27.91
C GLY A 123 -19.87 -5.56 26.69
N LYS A 124 -18.57 -5.89 26.68
CA LYS A 124 -17.64 -5.59 25.60
C LYS A 124 -17.00 -6.87 25.07
N LEU A 125 -17.01 -6.99 23.73
CA LEU A 125 -16.38 -8.07 23.00
C LEU A 125 -15.18 -7.51 22.19
N GLU A 126 -14.02 -8.11 22.34
CA GLU A 126 -12.85 -7.84 21.49
C GLU A 126 -12.63 -9.00 20.53
N VAL A 127 -12.50 -8.71 19.25
CA VAL A 127 -12.07 -9.64 18.21
C VAL A 127 -10.70 -9.18 17.72
N THR A 128 -9.70 -10.04 17.87
CA THR A 128 -8.33 -9.79 17.41
C THR A 128 -8.05 -10.66 16.20
N ASP A 129 -7.74 -10.04 15.08
CA ASP A 129 -7.61 -10.65 13.77
C ASP A 129 -6.17 -10.60 13.26
N CYS A 130 -5.65 -11.70 12.75
CA CYS A 130 -4.38 -11.74 12.02
C CYS A 130 -4.41 -12.78 10.89
N MET A 131 -3.50 -12.62 9.94
CA MET A 131 -3.06 -13.68 9.03
C MET A 131 -1.70 -14.15 9.54
N PRO A 132 -1.59 -15.41 10.02
CA PRO A 132 -0.37 -15.93 10.66
C PRO A 132 0.82 -15.92 9.72
N VAL A 133 1.89 -15.29 10.19
CA VAL A 133 3.19 -15.16 9.49
C VAL A 133 4.32 -15.24 10.51
N GLU A 134 5.41 -15.92 10.14
CA GLU A 134 6.61 -16.03 10.96
C GLU A 134 7.88 -15.86 10.10
N ARG A 135 8.97 -15.45 10.75
CA ARG A 135 10.29 -15.45 10.09
C ARG A 135 10.74 -16.90 9.89
N PHE A 136 11.02 -17.26 8.64
CA PHE A 136 11.46 -18.61 8.31
C PHE A 136 12.97 -18.80 8.45
N ASP A 137 13.75 -17.78 8.07
CA ASP A 137 15.21 -17.83 8.05
C ASP A 137 15.77 -16.55 8.71
N PRO A 138 16.49 -16.68 9.84
CA PRO A 138 17.11 -15.54 10.50
C PRO A 138 18.14 -14.81 9.63
N ASP A 139 18.82 -15.52 8.73
CA ASP A 139 19.86 -14.97 7.85
C ASP A 139 19.27 -14.32 6.58
N HIS A 140 18.00 -14.61 6.28
CA HIS A 140 17.27 -14.08 5.14
C HIS A 140 15.96 -13.41 5.60
N PRO A 141 15.99 -12.15 6.07
CA PRO A 141 14.84 -11.49 6.72
C PRO A 141 13.65 -11.25 5.80
N THR A 142 13.81 -11.39 4.48
CA THR A 142 12.72 -11.31 3.49
C THR A 142 12.01 -12.64 3.29
N VAL A 143 12.60 -13.76 3.73
CA VAL A 143 12.00 -15.09 3.62
C VAL A 143 11.08 -15.34 4.82
N VAL A 144 9.80 -15.39 4.58
CA VAL A 144 8.76 -15.61 5.58
C VAL A 144 7.97 -16.88 5.28
N ARG A 145 7.46 -17.52 6.33
CA ARG A 145 6.48 -18.60 6.23
C ARG A 145 5.10 -18.02 6.56
N ASN A 146 4.14 -18.27 5.70
CA ASN A 146 2.74 -18.03 6.00
C ASN A 146 1.99 -19.36 6.17
N HIS A 147 0.82 -19.29 6.79
CA HIS A 147 -0.07 -20.43 6.97
C HIS A 147 -1.29 -20.38 6.03
N ALA A 148 -1.38 -19.38 5.16
CA ALA A 148 -2.53 -19.12 4.30
C ALA A 148 -3.85 -19.21 5.08
N SER A 149 -3.92 -18.59 6.25
CA SER A 149 -5.07 -18.66 7.14
C SER A 149 -5.47 -17.28 7.70
N VAL A 150 -6.73 -17.20 8.13
CA VAL A 150 -7.25 -16.10 8.96
C VAL A 150 -7.49 -16.66 10.35
N LEU A 151 -6.81 -16.10 11.35
CA LEU A 151 -6.90 -16.45 12.75
C LEU A 151 -7.57 -15.32 13.52
N ARG A 152 -8.58 -15.68 14.31
CA ARG A 152 -9.42 -14.75 15.08
C ARG A 152 -9.51 -15.19 16.55
N ARG A 153 -9.06 -14.33 17.46
CA ARG A 153 -9.30 -14.48 18.90
C ARG A 153 -10.52 -13.66 19.28
N VAL A 154 -11.47 -14.25 19.97
CA VAL A 154 -12.74 -13.64 20.39
C VAL A 154 -12.81 -13.64 21.90
N ARG A 155 -12.69 -12.48 22.56
CA ARG A 155 -12.60 -12.37 24.02
C ARG A 155 -13.69 -11.46 24.57
N CYS A 156 -14.41 -11.90 25.56
CA CYS A 156 -15.26 -11.03 26.35
C CYS A 156 -14.39 -10.24 27.35
N VAL A 157 -14.35 -8.93 27.19
CA VAL A 157 -13.52 -8.03 28.02
C VAL A 157 -14.29 -7.60 29.28
N GLU A 158 -15.61 -7.40 29.15
CA GLU A 158 -16.46 -6.89 30.22
C GLU A 158 -17.89 -7.47 30.07
N GLY A 159 -18.51 -7.80 31.20
CA GLY A 159 -19.89 -8.26 31.25
C GLY A 159 -20.12 -9.65 30.68
N GLN A 160 -21.17 -9.82 29.91
CA GLN A 160 -21.51 -11.05 29.19
C GLN A 160 -22.00 -10.70 27.78
N VAL A 161 -21.38 -11.30 26.77
CA VAL A 161 -21.72 -11.03 25.38
C VAL A 161 -22.02 -12.32 24.64
N PRO A 162 -23.24 -12.48 24.07
CA PRO A 162 -23.50 -13.53 23.11
C PRO A 162 -22.78 -13.20 21.79
N VAL A 163 -22.04 -14.16 21.25
CA VAL A 163 -21.24 -14.05 20.03
C VAL A 163 -21.88 -14.87 18.92
N ALA A 164 -21.95 -14.31 17.72
CA ALA A 164 -22.32 -15.00 16.50
C ALA A 164 -21.10 -15.11 15.56
N VAL A 165 -20.88 -16.30 15.04
CA VAL A 165 -19.95 -16.59 13.95
C VAL A 165 -20.76 -16.95 12.72
N ASP A 166 -20.39 -16.38 11.58
CA ASP A 166 -20.99 -16.64 10.28
C ASP A 166 -19.88 -16.70 9.21
N LEU A 167 -19.49 -17.89 8.83
CA LEU A 167 -18.46 -18.17 7.85
C LEU A 167 -19.08 -18.83 6.63
N CYS A 168 -18.97 -18.19 5.48
CA CYS A 168 -19.52 -18.65 4.22
C CYS A 168 -18.45 -18.56 3.11
N PRO A 169 -17.56 -19.55 2.97
CA PRO A 169 -16.58 -19.56 1.90
C PRO A 169 -17.25 -19.68 0.55
N ARG A 170 -16.70 -19.00 -0.45
CA ARG A 170 -17.09 -19.06 -1.86
C ARG A 170 -15.84 -18.96 -2.70
N PHE A 171 -15.42 -20.08 -3.28
CA PHE A 171 -14.22 -20.11 -4.11
C PHE A 171 -14.46 -19.51 -5.49
N GLU A 172 -13.36 -19.22 -6.20
CA GLU A 172 -13.38 -18.69 -7.56
C GLU A 172 -14.30 -17.48 -7.73
N TYR A 173 -14.10 -16.44 -6.90
CA TYR A 173 -14.90 -15.21 -6.92
C TYR A 173 -16.42 -15.43 -6.72
N GLY A 174 -16.78 -16.40 -5.91
CA GLY A 174 -18.17 -16.69 -5.59
C GLY A 174 -18.86 -17.70 -6.50
N THR A 175 -18.19 -18.18 -7.57
CA THR A 175 -18.81 -19.11 -8.53
C THR A 175 -18.95 -20.52 -7.96
N VAL A 176 -18.09 -20.92 -7.03
CA VAL A 176 -18.08 -22.28 -6.46
C VAL A 176 -18.59 -22.28 -5.03
N ALA A 177 -19.80 -22.83 -4.83
CA ALA A 177 -20.32 -23.19 -3.51
C ALA A 177 -19.66 -24.49 -3.05
N PRO A 178 -18.90 -24.50 -1.95
CA PRO A 178 -18.16 -25.67 -1.54
C PRO A 178 -19.06 -26.73 -0.89
N ARG A 179 -18.54 -27.97 -0.87
CA ARG A 179 -19.04 -29.03 0.01
C ARG A 179 -18.43 -28.83 1.39
N VAL A 180 -19.27 -28.87 2.41
CA VAL A 180 -18.89 -28.77 3.83
C VAL A 180 -19.07 -30.12 4.49
N THR A 181 -18.08 -30.57 5.25
CA THR A 181 -18.09 -31.85 5.97
C THR A 181 -17.64 -31.60 7.43
N CYS A 182 -18.51 -31.88 8.40
CA CYS A 182 -18.15 -31.81 9.82
C CYS A 182 -17.31 -33.03 10.21
N SER A 183 -16.03 -32.84 10.47
CA SER A 183 -15.12 -33.86 10.96
C SER A 183 -15.26 -34.05 12.46
N SER A 184 -15.59 -32.96 13.20
CA SER A 184 -15.95 -32.94 14.62
C SER A 184 -16.84 -31.73 14.93
N ARG A 185 -17.20 -31.53 16.20
CA ARG A 185 -17.89 -30.29 16.64
C ARG A 185 -17.01 -29.05 16.58
N HIS A 186 -15.71 -29.22 16.41
CA HIS A 186 -14.70 -28.15 16.44
C HIS A 186 -13.93 -28.02 15.12
N GLU A 187 -14.17 -28.94 14.18
CA GLU A 187 -13.43 -29.00 12.91
C GLU A 187 -14.38 -29.28 11.75
N ILE A 188 -14.23 -28.48 10.71
CA ILE A 188 -15.04 -28.57 9.51
C ILE A 188 -14.11 -28.47 8.29
N ASP A 189 -14.27 -29.40 7.35
CA ASP A 189 -13.60 -29.43 6.05
C ASP A 189 -14.52 -28.79 5.00
N VAL A 190 -13.97 -27.92 4.20
CA VAL A 190 -14.63 -27.19 3.12
C VAL A 190 -13.86 -27.47 1.84
N VAL A 191 -14.50 -28.01 0.80
CA VAL A 191 -13.83 -28.36 -0.47
C VAL A 191 -14.65 -27.88 -1.66
N GLY A 192 -14.00 -27.18 -2.59
CA GLY A 192 -14.63 -26.70 -3.82
C GLY A 192 -13.61 -26.56 -4.96
N GLY A 193 -13.72 -27.38 -5.99
CA GLY A 193 -12.77 -27.38 -7.10
C GLY A 193 -11.35 -27.76 -6.65
N PRO A 194 -10.34 -26.97 -7.01
CA PRO A 194 -8.96 -27.19 -6.60
C PRO A 194 -8.63 -26.72 -5.18
N ASP A 195 -9.58 -26.03 -4.55
CA ASP A 195 -9.39 -25.34 -3.27
C ASP A 195 -10.06 -26.10 -2.12
N ALA A 196 -9.42 -26.09 -0.97
CA ALA A 196 -9.99 -26.53 0.28
C ALA A 196 -9.72 -25.52 1.41
N MET A 197 -10.56 -25.56 2.43
CA MET A 197 -10.36 -24.79 3.64
C MET A 197 -10.64 -25.69 4.83
N TRP A 198 -9.75 -25.65 5.80
CA TRP A 198 -9.94 -26.31 7.08
C TRP A 198 -10.30 -25.24 8.12
N VAL A 199 -11.48 -25.40 8.72
CA VAL A 199 -11.98 -24.52 9.77
C VAL A 199 -11.91 -25.23 11.10
N ARG A 200 -11.22 -24.65 12.06
CA ARG A 200 -11.13 -25.18 13.43
C ARG A 200 -11.44 -24.08 14.47
N ALA A 201 -12.08 -24.45 15.55
CA ALA A 201 -12.39 -23.54 16.63
C ALA A 201 -12.28 -24.22 18.01
N THR A 202 -12.03 -23.43 19.04
CA THR A 202 -12.09 -23.93 20.44
C THR A 202 -13.53 -24.10 20.93
N GLY A 203 -14.48 -23.35 20.36
CA GLY A 203 -15.91 -23.50 20.59
C GLY A 203 -16.59 -24.40 19.55
N GLU A 204 -17.81 -24.84 19.83
CA GLU A 204 -18.57 -25.68 18.89
C GLU A 204 -18.95 -24.93 17.63
N LEU A 205 -18.82 -25.61 16.48
CA LEU A 205 -19.22 -25.20 15.15
C LEU A 205 -20.42 -26.01 14.66
N GLN A 206 -21.24 -25.40 13.81
CA GLN A 206 -22.35 -26.02 13.12
C GLN A 206 -22.28 -25.68 11.63
N SER A 207 -22.86 -26.52 10.78
CA SER A 207 -22.98 -26.22 9.35
C SER A 207 -24.42 -26.38 8.85
N ASP A 208 -24.83 -25.45 7.96
CA ASP A 208 -26.07 -25.52 7.21
C ASP A 208 -25.73 -25.32 5.72
N GLY A 209 -25.69 -26.39 4.99
CA GLY A 209 -25.16 -26.40 3.63
C GLY A 209 -23.72 -25.87 3.58
N PRO A 210 -23.42 -24.86 2.76
CA PRO A 210 -22.09 -24.29 2.63
C PRO A 210 -21.75 -23.24 3.72
N ARG A 211 -22.68 -22.95 4.65
CA ARG A 211 -22.52 -21.97 5.70
C ARG A 211 -22.11 -22.64 7.01
N ILE A 212 -21.12 -22.09 7.68
CA ILE A 212 -20.63 -22.51 8.98
C ILE A 212 -21.01 -21.45 10.00
N THR A 213 -21.61 -21.87 11.11
CA THR A 213 -22.08 -20.96 12.15
C THR A 213 -21.62 -21.41 13.53
N ALA A 214 -21.53 -20.47 14.45
CA ALA A 214 -21.41 -20.75 15.87
C ALA A 214 -22.12 -19.69 16.71
N HIS A 215 -22.58 -20.09 17.87
CA HIS A 215 -23.15 -19.20 18.88
C HIS A 215 -22.48 -19.49 20.21
N TRP A 216 -21.71 -18.52 20.72
CA TRP A 216 -21.02 -18.66 21.98
C TRP A 216 -21.56 -17.62 22.98
N ALA A 217 -21.71 -17.99 24.24
CA ALA A 217 -22.03 -17.07 25.32
C ALA A 217 -20.79 -16.89 26.18
N LEU A 218 -20.11 -15.74 26.04
CA LEU A 218 -18.87 -15.47 26.76
C LEU A 218 -19.13 -14.50 27.92
N VAL A 219 -18.51 -14.80 29.07
CA VAL A 219 -18.46 -13.87 30.22
C VAL A 219 -17.06 -13.25 30.31
N ALA A 220 -16.94 -12.15 31.04
CA ALA A 220 -15.70 -11.40 31.19
C ALA A 220 -14.51 -12.31 31.54
N GLY A 221 -13.44 -12.24 30.75
CA GLY A 221 -12.24 -13.06 30.83
C GLY A 221 -12.26 -14.32 29.98
N GLU A 222 -13.41 -14.78 29.49
CA GLU A 222 -13.47 -15.94 28.60
C GLU A 222 -13.14 -15.56 27.15
N GLU A 223 -12.56 -16.53 26.44
CA GLU A 223 -12.21 -16.36 25.04
C GLU A 223 -12.42 -17.65 24.22
N GLN A 224 -12.67 -17.46 22.94
CA GLN A 224 -12.70 -18.50 21.91
C GLN A 224 -11.78 -18.14 20.77
N TRP A 225 -11.30 -19.16 20.08
CA TRP A 225 -10.42 -19.02 18.93
C TRP A 225 -11.04 -19.72 17.75
N ILE A 226 -10.90 -19.13 16.56
CA ILE A 226 -11.33 -19.73 15.31
C ILE A 226 -10.32 -19.40 14.19
N GLU A 227 -9.98 -20.40 13.41
CA GLU A 227 -9.07 -20.29 12.29
C GLU A 227 -9.70 -20.90 11.04
N ALA A 228 -9.51 -20.25 9.89
CA ALA A 228 -9.86 -20.74 8.56
C ALA A 228 -8.57 -20.79 7.73
N GLU A 229 -8.02 -22.00 7.54
CA GLU A 229 -6.75 -22.26 6.84
C GLU A 229 -7.04 -22.83 5.44
N TRP A 230 -6.51 -22.18 4.40
CA TRP A 230 -6.60 -22.67 3.03
C TRP A 230 -5.53 -23.73 2.75
N THR A 231 -5.89 -24.71 1.94
CA THR A 231 -4.97 -25.74 1.42
C THR A 231 -5.42 -26.17 0.03
N PRO A 232 -4.51 -26.65 -0.84
CA PRO A 232 -4.94 -27.33 -2.06
C PRO A 232 -5.85 -28.53 -1.72
N ALA A 233 -6.93 -28.71 -2.50
CA ALA A 233 -7.86 -29.84 -2.30
C ALA A 233 -7.20 -31.22 -2.53
N ILE A 234 -6.04 -31.26 -3.18
CA ILE A 234 -5.25 -32.45 -3.44
C ILE A 234 -4.12 -32.50 -2.40
N GLY A 235 -4.26 -33.33 -1.40
CA GLY A 235 -3.27 -33.49 -0.33
C GLY A 235 -3.90 -34.00 0.96
N PRO A 236 -3.10 -34.33 1.97
CA PRO A 236 -3.62 -34.68 3.28
C PRO A 236 -4.21 -33.45 3.96
N SER A 237 -5.39 -33.60 4.54
CA SER A 237 -5.96 -32.57 5.41
C SER A 237 -5.05 -32.38 6.64
N PRO A 238 -4.80 -31.13 7.08
CA PRO A 238 -3.88 -30.84 8.18
C PRO A 238 -4.46 -31.16 9.59
N HIS A 239 -5.24 -32.24 9.74
CA HIS A 239 -5.90 -32.60 10.99
C HIS A 239 -4.92 -32.74 12.16
N GLY A 240 -5.12 -31.94 13.20
CA GLY A 240 -4.43 -32.02 14.48
C GLY A 240 -5.40 -32.26 15.64
N ALA A 241 -4.92 -32.80 16.76
CA ALA A 241 -5.77 -33.01 17.94
C ALA A 241 -6.24 -31.65 18.52
N ILE A 242 -7.54 -31.53 18.86
CA ILE A 242 -8.16 -30.31 19.41
C ILE A 242 -7.46 -29.83 20.69
N ALA A 243 -6.92 -30.74 21.51
CA ALA A 243 -6.20 -30.39 22.72
C ALA A 243 -5.02 -29.44 22.47
N ASP A 244 -4.39 -29.51 21.30
CA ASP A 244 -3.26 -28.69 20.91
C ASP A 244 -3.67 -27.49 20.05
N ALA A 245 -4.92 -27.44 19.52
CA ALA A 245 -5.39 -26.41 18.60
C ALA A 245 -5.32 -25.00 19.21
N ARG A 246 -5.79 -24.82 20.44
CA ARG A 246 -5.71 -23.52 21.14
C ARG A 246 -4.27 -23.05 21.29
N ARG A 247 -3.40 -23.92 21.79
CA ARG A 247 -1.98 -23.60 22.01
C ARG A 247 -1.27 -23.27 20.71
N ASP A 248 -1.60 -23.96 19.62
CA ASP A 248 -1.06 -23.71 18.30
C ASP A 248 -1.52 -22.33 17.77
N MET A 249 -2.81 -22.00 17.90
CA MET A 249 -3.36 -20.69 17.51
C MET A 249 -2.76 -19.54 18.33
N GLU A 250 -2.62 -19.70 19.65
CA GLU A 250 -1.95 -18.73 20.52
C GLU A 250 -0.50 -18.51 20.08
N LYS A 251 0.23 -19.59 19.78
CA LYS A 251 1.60 -19.51 19.29
C LYS A 251 1.68 -18.78 17.95
N ARG A 252 0.84 -19.15 16.96
CA ARG A 252 0.83 -18.51 15.64
C ARG A 252 0.55 -17.00 15.74
N MET A 253 -0.38 -16.57 16.59
CA MET A 253 -0.64 -15.15 16.83
C MET A 253 0.56 -14.47 17.50
N GLY A 254 1.18 -15.11 18.48
CA GLY A 254 2.40 -14.61 19.15
C GLY A 254 3.57 -14.45 18.17
N ASP A 255 3.82 -15.45 17.33
CA ASP A 255 4.86 -15.40 16.29
C ASP A 255 4.59 -14.29 15.28
N THR A 256 3.32 -14.08 14.91
CA THR A 256 2.89 -13.01 14.00
C THR A 256 3.15 -11.62 14.59
N ILE A 257 2.81 -11.42 15.87
CA ILE A 257 3.10 -10.17 16.58
C ILE A 257 4.61 -9.92 16.59
N ALA A 258 5.39 -10.92 17.02
CA ALA A 258 6.85 -10.84 17.08
C ALA A 258 7.50 -10.57 15.71
N PHE A 259 6.94 -11.15 14.62
CA PHE A 259 7.38 -10.87 13.25
C PHE A 259 7.24 -9.40 12.90
N TRP A 260 6.05 -8.82 13.10
CA TRP A 260 5.78 -7.43 12.73
C TRP A 260 6.57 -6.44 13.60
N GLU A 261 6.64 -6.67 14.91
CA GLU A 261 7.41 -5.85 15.85
C GLU A 261 8.90 -5.87 15.51
N SER A 262 9.46 -7.06 15.26
CA SER A 262 10.87 -7.22 14.86
C SER A 262 11.17 -6.56 13.53
N TRP A 263 10.24 -6.63 12.56
CA TRP A 263 10.43 -5.97 11.27
C TRP A 263 10.40 -4.44 11.43
N LEU A 264 9.40 -3.90 12.13
CA LEU A 264 9.29 -2.45 12.31
C LEU A 264 10.41 -1.87 13.17
N ALA A 265 11.00 -2.64 14.08
CA ALA A 265 12.18 -2.21 14.86
C ALA A 265 13.39 -1.87 13.98
N GLY A 266 13.45 -2.38 12.75
CA GLY A 266 14.44 -2.00 11.74
C GLY A 266 14.20 -0.64 11.07
N CYS A 267 13.07 0.03 11.35
CA CYS A 267 12.76 1.33 10.77
C CYS A 267 13.69 2.41 11.32
N SER A 268 14.32 3.15 10.42
CA SER A 268 15.25 4.23 10.79
C SER A 268 14.66 5.63 10.61
N TYR A 269 13.36 5.75 10.51
CA TYR A 269 12.69 7.05 10.42
C TYR A 269 12.79 7.79 11.76
N LEU A 270 13.24 9.05 11.70
CA LEU A 270 13.42 9.94 12.86
C LEU A 270 12.78 11.31 12.56
N GLY A 271 11.51 11.33 12.22
CA GLY A 271 10.79 12.55 11.87
C GLY A 271 9.49 12.73 12.66
N ASP A 272 8.84 13.85 12.42
CA ASP A 272 7.47 14.07 12.88
C ASP A 272 6.52 13.06 12.22
N HIS A 273 5.33 12.84 12.83
CA HIS A 273 4.32 11.92 12.31
C HIS A 273 4.76 10.44 12.28
N GLU A 274 5.69 10.02 13.14
CA GLU A 274 6.26 8.67 13.19
C GLU A 274 5.20 7.56 13.12
N ARG A 275 4.10 7.67 13.88
CA ARG A 275 3.00 6.69 13.86
C ARG A 275 2.37 6.52 12.47
N ARG A 276 2.24 7.61 11.71
CA ARG A 276 1.69 7.59 10.34
C ARG A 276 2.66 6.92 9.39
N VAL A 277 3.94 7.24 9.50
CA VAL A 277 5.00 6.64 8.69
C VAL A 277 5.16 5.14 9.02
N HIS A 278 5.15 4.75 10.29
CA HIS A 278 5.19 3.35 10.70
C HIS A 278 3.99 2.56 10.18
N ARG A 279 2.78 3.11 10.24
CA ARG A 279 1.59 2.47 9.65
C ARG A 279 1.74 2.30 8.15
N ALA A 280 2.19 3.33 7.43
CA ALA A 280 2.43 3.25 5.99
C ALA A 280 3.50 2.21 5.65
N ALA A 281 4.60 2.15 6.40
CA ALA A 281 5.64 1.15 6.23
C ALA A 281 5.12 -0.29 6.39
N LEU A 282 4.31 -0.53 7.44
CA LEU A 282 3.69 -1.84 7.69
C LEU A 282 2.71 -2.24 6.57
N VAL A 283 1.97 -1.28 6.00
CA VAL A 283 1.10 -1.53 4.84
C VAL A 283 1.94 -1.92 3.62
N LEU A 284 3.00 -1.15 3.30
CA LEU A 284 3.89 -1.44 2.18
C LEU A 284 4.54 -2.83 2.31
N LYS A 285 4.97 -3.20 3.52
CA LYS A 285 5.49 -4.56 3.79
C LYS A 285 4.43 -5.62 3.56
N ALA A 286 3.20 -5.39 4.02
CA ALA A 286 2.10 -6.34 3.83
C ALA A 286 1.73 -6.52 2.35
N LEU A 287 1.87 -5.48 1.52
CA LEU A 287 1.65 -5.51 0.06
C LEU A 287 2.83 -6.10 -0.73
N THR A 288 3.95 -6.41 -0.06
CA THR A 288 5.11 -7.07 -0.67
C THR A 288 4.92 -8.58 -0.66
N TYR A 289 4.94 -9.22 -1.84
CA TYR A 289 4.90 -10.68 -1.96
C TYR A 289 6.26 -11.26 -1.61
N ALA A 290 6.39 -11.77 -0.40
CA ALA A 290 7.66 -12.20 0.17
C ALA A 290 8.46 -13.19 -0.68
N PRO A 291 7.84 -14.22 -1.34
CA PRO A 291 8.60 -15.20 -2.12
C PRO A 291 9.37 -14.61 -3.31
N THR A 292 8.97 -13.45 -3.83
CA THR A 292 9.62 -12.87 -5.01
C THR A 292 10.14 -11.46 -4.78
N GLY A 293 9.63 -10.75 -3.78
CA GLY A 293 9.85 -9.33 -3.55
C GLY A 293 8.95 -8.40 -4.37
N ALA A 294 8.06 -8.92 -5.20
CA ALA A 294 7.08 -8.14 -5.96
C ALA A 294 6.14 -7.37 -5.03
N VAL A 295 5.74 -6.16 -5.41
CA VAL A 295 4.81 -5.32 -4.65
C VAL A 295 3.55 -5.09 -5.46
N VAL A 296 2.38 -5.43 -4.91
CA VAL A 296 1.11 -5.17 -5.59
C VAL A 296 0.68 -3.72 -5.40
N ALA A 297 0.04 -3.14 -6.42
CA ALA A 297 -0.45 -1.75 -6.36
C ALA A 297 -1.54 -1.58 -5.27
N ALA A 298 -2.40 -2.59 -5.11
CA ALA A 298 -3.33 -2.74 -3.99
C ALA A 298 -3.69 -4.20 -3.79
N GLY A 299 -4.24 -4.54 -2.61
CA GLY A 299 -4.63 -5.93 -2.31
C GLY A 299 -6.00 -6.34 -2.84
N THR A 300 -6.69 -5.46 -3.56
CA THR A 300 -8.06 -5.63 -4.04
C THR A 300 -8.18 -5.49 -5.54
N THR A 301 -9.31 -5.94 -6.08
CA THR A 301 -9.77 -5.63 -7.44
C THR A 301 -11.12 -4.96 -7.41
N SER A 302 -11.40 -4.17 -8.43
CA SER A 302 -12.74 -3.70 -8.82
C SER A 302 -13.52 -2.93 -7.75
N LEU A 303 -12.83 -2.38 -6.76
CA LEU A 303 -13.43 -1.35 -5.93
C LEU A 303 -13.50 -0.05 -6.75
N PRO A 304 -14.65 0.65 -6.78
CA PRO A 304 -14.92 1.68 -7.75
C PRO A 304 -14.20 3.00 -7.46
N GLU A 305 -13.68 3.64 -8.50
CA GLU A 305 -13.18 5.02 -8.46
C GLU A 305 -14.32 6.05 -8.29
N TRP A 306 -15.56 5.62 -8.54
CA TRP A 306 -16.79 6.37 -8.30
C TRP A 306 -17.96 5.42 -8.05
N ILE A 307 -18.73 5.63 -6.98
CA ILE A 307 -19.87 4.74 -6.65
C ILE A 307 -20.91 4.77 -7.77
N GLY A 308 -21.24 3.59 -8.30
CA GLY A 308 -22.09 3.42 -9.47
C GLY A 308 -21.39 3.59 -10.81
N GLY A 309 -20.08 3.88 -10.80
CA GLY A 309 -19.26 4.06 -12.01
C GLY A 309 -18.70 2.77 -12.57
N GLU A 310 -18.06 2.89 -13.75
CA GLU A 310 -17.51 1.75 -14.51
C GLU A 310 -15.98 1.62 -14.40
N ARG A 311 -15.31 2.54 -13.71
CA ARG A 311 -13.85 2.57 -13.51
C ARG A 311 -13.47 1.69 -12.32
N ASN A 312 -13.45 0.36 -12.58
CA ASN A 312 -13.25 -0.67 -11.58
C ASN A 312 -12.14 -1.62 -12.06
N TRP A 313 -10.90 -1.46 -11.55
CA TRP A 313 -9.72 -2.12 -12.10
C TRP A 313 -9.11 -3.13 -11.14
N ASP A 314 -8.34 -4.10 -11.67
CA ASP A 314 -7.61 -5.08 -10.86
C ASP A 314 -6.20 -4.57 -10.55
N TYR A 315 -5.93 -4.29 -9.26
CA TYR A 315 -4.66 -3.76 -8.78
C TYR A 315 -3.79 -4.77 -8.02
N ARG A 316 -4.15 -6.06 -8.07
CA ARG A 316 -3.40 -7.14 -7.41
C ARG A 316 -2.15 -7.57 -8.19
N PHE A 317 -1.66 -6.73 -9.06
CA PHE A 317 -0.48 -6.91 -9.89
C PHE A 317 0.62 -5.94 -9.51
N THR A 318 1.81 -6.20 -10.04
CA THR A 318 3.00 -5.41 -9.81
C THR A 318 3.30 -4.59 -11.05
N TRP A 319 3.18 -3.27 -10.94
CA TRP A 319 3.64 -2.31 -11.94
C TRP A 319 5.13 -2.02 -11.73
N ILE A 320 5.87 -1.89 -12.82
CA ILE A 320 7.28 -1.47 -12.77
C ILE A 320 7.40 -0.10 -12.12
N ARG A 321 6.52 0.83 -12.49
CA ARG A 321 6.46 2.20 -11.97
C ARG A 321 6.20 2.24 -10.46
N ASP A 322 5.16 1.58 -10.00
CA ASP A 322 4.70 1.59 -8.61
C ASP A 322 5.74 0.98 -7.67
N ALA A 323 6.31 -0.11 -8.13
CA ALA A 323 7.28 -0.85 -7.36
C ALA A 323 8.58 -0.06 -7.14
N THR A 324 9.08 0.66 -8.15
CA THR A 324 10.30 1.48 -8.02
C THR A 324 10.15 2.55 -6.95
N LEU A 325 9.01 3.24 -6.93
CA LEU A 325 8.74 4.27 -5.94
C LEU A 325 8.54 3.67 -4.53
N THR A 326 7.88 2.51 -4.42
CA THR A 326 7.74 1.78 -3.15
C THR A 326 9.11 1.41 -2.59
N LEU A 327 10.00 0.90 -3.44
CA LEU A 327 11.35 0.55 -3.00
C LEU A 327 12.17 1.75 -2.54
N ALA A 328 12.06 2.88 -3.25
CA ALA A 328 12.68 4.12 -2.83
C ALA A 328 12.21 4.52 -1.42
N SER A 329 10.90 4.43 -1.15
CA SER A 329 10.32 4.73 0.15
C SER A 329 10.83 3.77 1.24
N LEU A 330 10.86 2.45 0.96
CA LEU A 330 11.39 1.46 1.89
C LEU A 330 12.89 1.66 2.15
N ALA A 331 13.67 2.02 1.12
CA ALA A 331 15.09 2.34 1.27
C ALA A 331 15.32 3.57 2.16
N LEU A 332 14.49 4.62 2.04
CA LEU A 332 14.50 5.78 2.94
C LEU A 332 14.29 5.38 4.41
N LEU A 333 13.42 4.40 4.64
CA LEU A 333 13.13 3.87 5.97
C LEU A 333 14.17 2.84 6.48
N GLY A 334 15.12 2.40 5.62
CA GLY A 334 16.16 1.47 6.00
C GLY A 334 16.00 0.03 5.53
N TYR A 335 14.97 -0.26 4.81
CA TYR A 335 14.65 -1.62 4.39
C TYR A 335 15.32 -1.99 3.05
N ILE A 336 16.65 -2.05 3.06
CA ILE A 336 17.46 -2.37 1.86
C ILE A 336 17.23 -3.82 1.38
N GLY A 337 16.89 -4.74 2.29
CA GLY A 337 16.61 -6.14 1.95
C GLY A 337 15.41 -6.29 1.01
N GLU A 338 14.34 -5.55 1.25
CA GLU A 338 13.15 -5.51 0.40
C GLU A 338 13.46 -4.91 -0.97
N ALA A 339 14.28 -3.86 -1.02
CA ALA A 339 14.75 -3.27 -2.27
C ALA A 339 15.57 -4.28 -3.10
N ALA A 340 16.47 -5.05 -2.47
CA ALA A 340 17.25 -6.08 -3.14
C ALA A 340 16.37 -7.24 -3.64
N ALA A 341 15.37 -7.66 -2.88
CA ALA A 341 14.44 -8.72 -3.27
C ALA A 341 13.63 -8.33 -4.51
N PHE A 342 13.10 -7.10 -4.52
CA PHE A 342 12.38 -6.58 -5.68
C PHE A 342 13.28 -6.40 -6.91
N LYS A 343 14.50 -5.88 -6.75
CA LYS A 343 15.48 -5.82 -7.83
C LYS A 343 15.68 -7.20 -8.44
N GLY A 344 15.87 -8.24 -7.62
CA GLY A 344 15.97 -9.61 -8.10
C GLY A 344 14.72 -10.11 -8.83
N TRP A 345 13.53 -9.66 -8.42
CA TRP A 345 12.29 -9.94 -9.14
C TRP A 345 12.27 -9.24 -10.50
N LEU A 346 12.61 -7.96 -10.59
CA LEU A 346 12.71 -7.20 -11.85
C LEU A 346 13.67 -7.86 -12.84
N GLU A 347 14.82 -8.31 -12.37
CA GLU A 347 15.84 -8.99 -13.19
C GLU A 347 15.32 -10.29 -13.78
N ARG A 348 14.67 -11.12 -12.97
CA ARG A 348 14.06 -12.37 -13.45
C ARG A 348 12.92 -12.11 -14.43
N THR A 349 12.11 -11.11 -14.17
CA THR A 349 10.92 -10.77 -14.96
C THR A 349 11.29 -10.07 -16.27
N GLY A 350 12.31 -9.20 -16.22
CA GLY A 350 12.89 -8.49 -17.36
C GLY A 350 13.98 -9.27 -18.10
N ALA A 351 14.31 -10.50 -17.64
CA ALA A 351 15.32 -11.33 -18.28
C ALA A 351 15.00 -11.51 -19.78
N GLY A 352 15.93 -11.05 -20.62
CA GLY A 352 15.73 -11.03 -22.06
C GLY A 352 15.91 -9.65 -22.66
N ARG A 353 14.94 -9.20 -23.45
CA ARG A 353 15.03 -7.93 -24.18
C ARG A 353 14.15 -6.88 -23.54
N PRO A 354 14.64 -5.65 -23.30
CA PRO A 354 13.81 -4.54 -22.80
C PRO A 354 12.59 -4.23 -23.68
N GLU A 355 12.67 -4.54 -24.97
CA GLU A 355 11.56 -4.37 -25.93
C GLU A 355 10.36 -5.28 -25.62
N ASP A 356 10.59 -6.37 -24.88
CA ASP A 356 9.55 -7.33 -24.50
C ASP A 356 8.96 -7.04 -23.12
N LEU A 357 9.40 -5.99 -22.43
CA LEU A 357 8.87 -5.60 -21.13
C LEU A 357 7.40 -5.18 -21.24
N GLN A 358 6.59 -5.64 -20.27
CA GLN A 358 5.26 -5.12 -20.00
C GLN A 358 5.33 -4.11 -18.87
N ILE A 359 4.29 -3.31 -18.74
CA ILE A 359 4.22 -2.31 -17.66
C ILE A 359 3.85 -2.95 -16.31
N MET A 360 3.20 -4.11 -16.31
CA MET A 360 2.78 -4.83 -15.12
C MET A 360 2.86 -6.35 -15.30
N TYR A 361 2.95 -7.05 -14.17
CA TYR A 361 3.11 -8.50 -14.09
C TYR A 361 2.36 -9.06 -12.89
N ARG A 362 2.08 -10.38 -12.89
CA ARG A 362 1.70 -11.09 -11.68
C ARG A 362 2.83 -11.07 -10.65
N VAL A 363 2.53 -11.24 -9.38
CA VAL A 363 3.53 -11.28 -8.30
C VAL A 363 4.62 -12.33 -8.51
N THR A 364 4.36 -13.38 -9.29
CA THR A 364 5.32 -14.42 -9.68
C THR A 364 6.14 -14.08 -10.93
N GLY A 365 5.89 -12.92 -11.59
CA GLY A 365 6.54 -12.51 -12.84
C GLY A 365 5.84 -13.01 -14.11
N GLN A 366 4.68 -13.67 -14.00
CA GLN A 366 3.89 -14.09 -15.16
C GLN A 366 3.32 -12.90 -15.92
N ARG A 367 3.27 -13.02 -17.26
CA ARG A 367 2.93 -11.95 -18.21
C ARG A 367 1.47 -11.94 -18.65
N LEU A 368 0.76 -13.04 -18.50
CA LEU A 368 -0.60 -13.17 -18.99
C LEU A 368 -1.60 -12.65 -17.97
N LEU A 369 -2.21 -11.52 -18.30
CA LEU A 369 -3.18 -10.78 -17.46
C LEU A 369 -4.45 -10.44 -18.26
N PRO A 370 -5.17 -11.43 -18.83
CA PRO A 370 -6.37 -11.14 -19.59
C PRO A 370 -7.39 -10.45 -18.70
N GLU A 371 -7.92 -9.32 -19.16
CA GLU A 371 -9.02 -8.63 -18.49
C GLU A 371 -10.32 -9.39 -18.76
N ILE A 372 -11.00 -9.81 -17.72
CA ILE A 372 -12.23 -10.62 -17.78
C ILE A 372 -13.26 -9.98 -16.87
N GLU A 373 -14.48 -9.79 -17.35
CA GLU A 373 -15.60 -9.32 -16.55
C GLU A 373 -16.31 -10.49 -15.85
N LEU A 374 -16.51 -10.35 -14.55
CA LEU A 374 -17.24 -11.30 -13.70
C LEU A 374 -18.70 -10.87 -13.60
N THR A 375 -19.49 -11.19 -14.61
CA THR A 375 -20.88 -10.72 -14.79
C THR A 375 -21.85 -11.19 -13.71
N HIS A 376 -21.49 -12.20 -12.91
CA HIS A 376 -22.28 -12.70 -11.80
C HIS A 376 -22.15 -11.85 -10.52
N LEU A 377 -21.17 -10.92 -10.47
CA LEU A 377 -20.97 -10.00 -9.36
C LEU A 377 -21.49 -8.60 -9.71
N GLY A 378 -22.28 -8.01 -8.82
CA GLY A 378 -22.82 -6.67 -9.02
C GLY A 378 -21.82 -5.53 -8.80
N GLY A 379 -20.64 -5.82 -8.24
CA GLY A 379 -19.66 -4.83 -7.82
C GLY A 379 -20.02 -4.17 -6.47
N HIS A 380 -19.05 -3.47 -5.90
CA HIS A 380 -19.22 -2.77 -4.65
C HIS A 380 -20.33 -1.74 -4.74
N ARG A 381 -21.38 -1.93 -3.94
CA ARG A 381 -22.56 -1.05 -3.94
C ARG A 381 -23.17 -0.84 -5.35
N ASN A 382 -23.23 -1.93 -6.13
CA ASN A 382 -23.71 -1.95 -7.51
C ASN A 382 -22.87 -1.13 -8.50
N SER A 383 -21.57 -1.04 -8.28
CA SER A 383 -20.60 -0.43 -9.18
C SER A 383 -19.96 -1.50 -10.06
N GLY A 384 -20.53 -1.78 -11.19
CA GLY A 384 -20.04 -2.76 -12.16
C GLY A 384 -19.41 -2.09 -13.39
N PRO A 385 -18.68 -2.87 -14.20
CA PRO A 385 -18.42 -4.29 -14.08
C PRO A 385 -17.34 -4.63 -13.04
N VAL A 386 -17.38 -5.85 -12.50
CA VAL A 386 -16.27 -6.43 -11.74
C VAL A 386 -15.30 -7.05 -12.71
N ARG A 387 -14.01 -6.69 -12.62
CA ARG A 387 -12.96 -7.16 -13.52
C ARG A 387 -11.87 -7.91 -12.77
N ILE A 388 -11.29 -8.90 -13.41
CA ILE A 388 -10.03 -9.56 -13.04
C ILE A 388 -9.07 -9.52 -14.21
N GLY A 389 -7.76 -9.48 -13.95
CA GLY A 389 -6.79 -9.15 -14.98
C GLY A 389 -6.79 -7.64 -15.27
N ASN A 390 -5.93 -7.19 -16.18
CA ASN A 390 -5.84 -5.79 -16.52
C ASN A 390 -5.41 -5.59 -17.98
N GLY A 391 -6.27 -4.99 -18.78
CA GLY A 391 -6.06 -4.74 -20.22
C GLY A 391 -4.94 -3.75 -20.52
N ALA A 392 -4.57 -2.89 -19.55
CA ALA A 392 -3.44 -1.97 -19.70
C ALA A 392 -2.09 -2.71 -19.80
N ALA A 393 -2.00 -3.99 -19.42
CA ALA A 393 -0.78 -4.78 -19.56
C ALA A 393 -0.22 -4.82 -20.99
N GLY A 394 -1.08 -4.62 -22.01
CA GLY A 394 -0.68 -4.54 -23.41
C GLY A 394 -0.31 -3.14 -23.91
N GLN A 395 -0.40 -2.10 -23.09
CA GLN A 395 -0.10 -0.73 -23.47
C GLN A 395 1.41 -0.47 -23.60
N VAL A 396 1.75 0.57 -24.37
CA VAL A 396 3.10 1.14 -24.42
C VAL A 396 3.13 2.34 -23.48
N GLN A 397 3.98 2.29 -22.45
CA GLN A 397 4.22 3.37 -21.51
C GLN A 397 5.72 3.63 -21.41
N LEU A 398 6.17 4.77 -21.91
CA LEU A 398 7.60 5.11 -21.99
C LEU A 398 8.19 5.50 -20.64
N ASP A 399 7.37 5.86 -19.67
CA ASP A 399 7.79 6.17 -18.31
C ASP A 399 8.45 4.96 -17.60
N SER A 400 8.02 3.74 -17.92
CA SER A 400 8.63 2.51 -17.37
C SER A 400 10.14 2.42 -17.63
N LEU A 401 10.63 2.96 -18.75
CA LEU A 401 12.07 2.99 -19.06
C LEU A 401 12.83 3.88 -18.07
N GLY A 402 12.25 5.03 -17.72
CA GLY A 402 12.79 5.93 -16.72
C GLY A 402 12.88 5.28 -15.34
N GLN A 403 11.81 4.61 -14.95
CA GLN A 403 11.71 3.95 -13.64
C GLN A 403 12.74 2.81 -13.48
N LEU A 404 13.02 2.06 -14.55
CA LEU A 404 14.05 1.01 -14.52
C LEU A 404 15.45 1.57 -14.33
N LEU A 405 15.79 2.65 -15.06
CA LEU A 405 17.10 3.31 -14.92
C LEU A 405 17.23 3.97 -13.54
N GLU A 406 16.15 4.60 -13.04
CA GLU A 406 16.13 5.19 -11.70
C GLU A 406 16.34 4.13 -10.62
N ALA A 407 15.63 2.99 -10.71
CA ALA A 407 15.81 1.88 -9.76
C ALA A 407 17.26 1.38 -9.72
N GLY A 408 17.88 1.16 -10.88
CA GLY A 408 19.29 0.75 -10.98
C GLY A 408 20.25 1.82 -10.44
N TYR A 409 19.97 3.08 -10.73
CA TYR A 409 20.77 4.23 -10.27
C TYR A 409 20.68 4.37 -8.73
N LEU A 410 19.49 4.40 -8.17
CA LEU A 410 19.28 4.52 -6.73
C LEU A 410 19.85 3.32 -5.95
N PHE A 411 19.72 2.09 -6.49
CA PHE A 411 20.35 0.92 -5.90
C PHE A 411 21.87 1.06 -5.83
N GLY A 412 22.48 1.54 -6.93
CA GLY A 412 23.91 1.85 -6.96
C GLY A 412 24.31 2.96 -5.96
N ARG A 413 23.48 4.02 -5.81
CA ARG A 413 23.71 5.10 -4.82
C ARG A 413 23.57 4.61 -3.38
N ALA A 414 22.69 3.65 -3.14
CA ALA A 414 22.53 3.00 -1.82
C ALA A 414 23.68 2.01 -1.48
N GLY A 415 24.74 1.95 -2.27
CA GLY A 415 25.88 1.08 -2.02
C GLY A 415 25.77 -0.32 -2.62
N GLY A 416 24.71 -0.60 -3.40
CA GLY A 416 24.53 -1.86 -4.10
C GLY A 416 25.47 -1.98 -5.31
N GLU A 417 25.95 -3.20 -5.57
CA GLU A 417 26.73 -3.50 -6.78
C GLU A 417 25.83 -3.95 -7.92
N LEU A 418 26.01 -3.35 -9.10
CA LEU A 418 25.37 -3.81 -10.32
C LEU A 418 26.13 -5.03 -10.85
N THR A 419 25.44 -6.15 -11.01
CA THR A 419 26.01 -7.32 -11.69
C THR A 419 26.24 -7.01 -13.18
N VAL A 420 27.05 -7.82 -13.86
CA VAL A 420 27.30 -7.67 -15.30
C VAL A 420 25.97 -7.73 -16.09
N ASP A 421 25.09 -8.66 -15.74
CA ASP A 421 23.78 -8.80 -16.40
C ASP A 421 22.89 -7.58 -16.18
N ASN A 422 22.92 -7.00 -14.98
CA ASN A 422 22.17 -5.78 -14.66
C ASN A 422 22.69 -4.58 -15.45
N ALA A 423 24.01 -4.40 -15.50
CA ALA A 423 24.64 -3.33 -16.26
C ALA A 423 24.26 -3.45 -17.75
N GLU A 424 24.33 -4.67 -18.31
CA GLU A 424 23.94 -4.92 -19.69
C GLU A 424 22.45 -4.65 -19.94
N PHE A 425 21.55 -5.04 -19.01
CA PHE A 425 20.15 -4.76 -19.11
C PHE A 425 19.86 -3.26 -19.08
N LEU A 426 20.43 -2.50 -18.13
CA LEU A 426 20.27 -1.04 -18.03
C LEU A 426 20.82 -0.32 -19.26
N ARG A 427 21.96 -0.77 -19.81
CA ARG A 427 22.50 -0.26 -21.07
C ARG A 427 21.50 -0.41 -22.21
N ARG A 428 20.89 -1.60 -22.35
CA ARG A 428 19.86 -1.84 -23.38
C ARG A 428 18.61 -1.00 -23.17
N VAL A 429 18.19 -0.75 -21.90
CA VAL A 429 17.06 0.15 -21.60
C VAL A 429 17.39 1.58 -22.05
N ALA A 430 18.62 2.07 -21.83
CA ALA A 430 19.05 3.38 -22.32
C ALA A 430 19.03 3.45 -23.85
N ASP A 431 19.55 2.41 -24.54
CA ASP A 431 19.53 2.33 -26.00
C ASP A 431 18.09 2.24 -26.58
N LEU A 432 17.18 1.54 -25.88
CA LEU A 432 15.76 1.50 -26.23
C LEU A 432 15.11 2.88 -26.04
N THR A 433 15.45 3.60 -25.00
CA THR A 433 14.96 4.96 -24.76
C THR A 433 15.36 5.90 -25.91
N VAL A 434 16.62 5.84 -26.37
CA VAL A 434 17.09 6.60 -27.56
C VAL A 434 16.22 6.35 -28.79
N LYS A 435 15.80 5.11 -29.02
CA LYS A 435 14.99 4.70 -30.18
C LYS A 435 13.51 5.06 -30.03
N SER A 436 13.01 5.19 -28.78
CA SER A 436 11.57 5.19 -28.50
C SER A 436 11.00 6.53 -28.05
N TRP A 437 11.78 7.43 -27.48
CA TRP A 437 11.26 8.63 -26.82
C TRP A 437 10.45 9.56 -27.75
N ARG A 438 10.68 9.50 -29.07
CA ARG A 438 9.93 10.28 -30.07
C ARG A 438 8.57 9.69 -30.43
N ARG A 439 8.23 8.52 -29.87
CA ARG A 439 6.93 7.87 -30.11
C ARG A 439 5.89 8.40 -29.11
N PRO A 440 4.61 8.47 -29.51
CA PRO A 440 3.52 8.65 -28.56
C PRO A 440 3.32 7.37 -27.72
N ASP A 441 2.64 7.51 -26.59
CA ASP A 441 2.31 6.41 -25.69
C ASP A 441 0.96 6.65 -24.97
N GLN A 442 0.54 5.78 -24.04
CA GLN A 442 -0.69 5.94 -23.26
C GLN A 442 -0.52 6.74 -21.97
N GLY A 443 0.73 7.06 -21.60
CA GLY A 443 1.04 7.84 -20.40
C GLY A 443 0.81 7.10 -19.07
N ILE A 444 1.14 7.77 -17.99
CA ILE A 444 1.05 7.24 -16.61
C ILE A 444 -0.38 6.83 -16.20
N TRP A 445 -1.39 7.51 -16.76
CA TRP A 445 -2.80 7.31 -16.41
C TRP A 445 -3.48 6.20 -17.20
N GLU A 446 -2.73 5.50 -18.06
CA GLU A 446 -3.22 4.33 -18.81
C GLU A 446 -4.43 4.67 -19.70
N ILE A 447 -4.36 5.87 -20.33
CA ILE A 447 -5.46 6.40 -21.15
C ILE A 447 -5.87 5.38 -22.21
N ARG A 448 -7.17 5.12 -22.33
CA ARG A 448 -7.74 4.15 -23.29
C ARG A 448 -8.18 4.82 -24.59
N ASP A 449 -7.61 5.99 -24.89
CA ASP A 449 -7.77 6.76 -26.11
C ASP A 449 -6.49 6.68 -26.98
N GLU A 450 -6.41 7.43 -28.07
CA GLU A 450 -5.26 7.50 -28.96
C GLU A 450 -3.98 7.91 -28.21
N PRO A 451 -2.84 7.25 -28.49
CA PRO A 451 -1.57 7.58 -27.86
C PRO A 451 -1.14 9.02 -28.12
N ARG A 452 -0.55 9.68 -27.11
CA ARG A 452 -0.12 11.07 -27.17
C ARG A 452 1.34 11.24 -26.74
N HIS A 453 1.92 12.42 -26.99
CA HIS A 453 3.23 12.79 -26.45
C HIS A 453 3.06 13.42 -25.08
N PHE A 454 2.86 12.58 -24.05
CA PHE A 454 2.71 13.04 -22.67
C PHE A 454 4.00 13.61 -22.10
N VAL A 455 3.91 14.75 -21.42
CA VAL A 455 5.06 15.42 -20.80
C VAL A 455 5.70 14.51 -19.74
N HIS A 456 4.89 13.84 -18.91
CA HIS A 456 5.41 12.89 -17.92
C HIS A 456 6.21 11.76 -18.55
N SER A 457 5.75 11.18 -19.67
CA SER A 457 6.48 10.11 -20.36
C SER A 457 7.81 10.62 -20.93
N LYS A 458 7.85 11.84 -21.47
CA LYS A 458 9.10 12.44 -21.99
C LYS A 458 10.05 12.79 -20.84
N LEU A 459 9.52 13.28 -19.70
CA LEU A 459 10.32 13.52 -18.50
C LEU A 459 11.01 12.25 -18.03
N ASN A 460 10.32 11.11 -18.03
CA ASN A 460 10.90 9.82 -17.69
C ASN A 460 11.92 9.34 -18.72
N CYS A 461 11.72 9.61 -20.02
CA CYS A 461 12.74 9.34 -21.03
C CYS A 461 14.01 10.20 -20.81
N TRP A 462 13.85 11.49 -20.44
CA TRP A 462 14.96 12.34 -20.04
C TRP A 462 15.70 11.74 -18.83
N MET A 463 14.94 11.37 -17.79
CA MET A 463 15.47 10.76 -16.56
C MET A 463 16.26 9.47 -16.87
N ALA A 464 15.72 8.59 -17.73
CA ALA A 464 16.40 7.37 -18.14
C ALA A 464 17.80 7.67 -18.70
N LEU A 465 17.89 8.60 -19.65
CA LEU A 465 19.16 8.96 -20.29
C LEU A 465 20.10 9.70 -19.33
N ASP A 466 19.59 10.56 -18.45
CA ASP A 466 20.38 11.24 -17.42
C ASP A 466 20.99 10.23 -16.44
N ARG A 467 20.19 9.28 -15.93
CA ARG A 467 20.70 8.23 -15.02
C ARG A 467 21.71 7.30 -15.69
N ALA A 468 21.48 6.94 -16.95
CA ALA A 468 22.45 6.16 -17.73
C ALA A 468 23.79 6.90 -17.88
N VAL A 469 23.76 8.19 -18.20
CA VAL A 469 24.98 9.03 -18.28
C VAL A 469 25.69 9.08 -16.94
N ARG A 470 24.99 9.33 -15.83
CA ARG A 470 25.58 9.37 -14.48
C ARG A 470 26.18 8.03 -14.05
N LEU A 471 25.56 6.90 -14.43
CA LEU A 471 26.11 5.57 -14.18
C LEU A 471 27.43 5.33 -14.93
N VAL A 472 27.54 5.82 -16.18
CA VAL A 472 28.83 5.76 -16.93
C VAL A 472 29.87 6.66 -16.28
N GLU A 473 29.52 7.90 -15.94
CA GLU A 473 30.46 8.86 -15.29
C GLU A 473 30.96 8.35 -13.94
N SER A 474 30.18 7.54 -13.23
CA SER A 474 30.59 6.88 -11.98
C SER A 474 31.32 5.54 -12.18
N GLY A 475 31.55 5.12 -13.43
CA GLY A 475 32.25 3.86 -13.76
C GLY A 475 31.47 2.60 -13.46
N ARG A 476 30.11 2.71 -13.34
CA ARG A 476 29.21 1.59 -13.00
C ARG A 476 28.51 1.00 -14.20
N LEU A 477 28.55 1.67 -15.33
CA LEU A 477 27.92 1.26 -16.59
C LEU A 477 28.85 1.61 -17.75
N ASP A 478 28.93 0.74 -18.76
CA ASP A 478 29.52 1.03 -20.04
C ASP A 478 28.46 1.27 -21.09
N GLY A 479 28.71 2.21 -22.04
CA GLY A 479 27.75 2.48 -23.10
C GLY A 479 28.09 3.70 -23.97
N ASP A 480 27.25 3.97 -24.96
CA ASP A 480 27.41 5.14 -25.85
C ASP A 480 26.95 6.43 -25.17
N VAL A 481 27.74 6.89 -24.19
CA VAL A 481 27.47 8.10 -23.42
C VAL A 481 27.31 9.35 -24.31
N THR A 482 27.96 9.38 -25.46
CA THR A 482 27.87 10.51 -26.40
C THR A 482 26.49 10.60 -27.02
N THR A 483 25.96 9.47 -27.51
CA THR A 483 24.60 9.41 -28.03
C THR A 483 23.58 9.68 -26.92
N TRP A 484 23.75 9.08 -25.73
CA TRP A 484 22.82 9.27 -24.61
C TRP A 484 22.75 10.73 -24.14
N ARG A 485 23.87 11.45 -24.06
CA ARG A 485 23.89 12.89 -23.75
C ARG A 485 23.16 13.70 -24.81
N ARG A 486 23.48 13.47 -26.11
CA ARG A 486 22.80 14.17 -27.20
C ARG A 486 21.30 13.98 -27.18
N GLU A 487 20.81 12.74 -26.98
CA GLU A 487 19.38 12.45 -26.95
C GLU A 487 18.73 12.96 -25.66
N ARG A 488 19.39 12.88 -24.49
CA ARG A 488 18.94 13.53 -23.25
C ARG A 488 18.68 15.02 -23.46
N ASP A 489 19.64 15.71 -24.09
CA ASP A 489 19.56 17.15 -24.34
C ASP A 489 18.45 17.47 -25.39
N ALA A 490 18.22 16.57 -26.34
CA ALA A 490 17.10 16.69 -27.28
C ALA A 490 15.73 16.53 -26.59
N VAL A 491 15.59 15.56 -25.65
CA VAL A 491 14.39 15.43 -24.84
C VAL A 491 14.18 16.66 -23.95
N ALA A 492 15.26 17.16 -23.32
CA ALA A 492 15.20 18.38 -22.51
C ALA A 492 14.72 19.58 -23.33
N SER A 493 15.25 19.76 -24.53
CA SER A 493 14.80 20.83 -25.44
C SER A 493 13.33 20.70 -25.80
N TRP A 494 12.85 19.48 -26.06
CA TRP A 494 11.43 19.20 -26.32
C TRP A 494 10.55 19.52 -25.11
N LEU A 495 10.97 19.13 -23.90
CA LEU A 495 10.23 19.44 -22.66
C LEU A 495 10.11 20.96 -22.42
N LEU A 496 11.16 21.71 -22.72
CA LEU A 496 11.18 23.18 -22.57
C LEU A 496 10.36 23.91 -23.63
N SER A 497 10.17 23.34 -24.84
CA SER A 497 9.39 23.97 -25.93
C SER A 497 7.97 23.43 -26.01
N GLU A 498 7.80 22.16 -26.38
CA GLU A 498 6.51 21.51 -26.59
C GLU A 498 5.78 21.15 -25.30
N GLY A 499 6.57 20.82 -24.25
CA GLY A 499 6.05 20.47 -22.94
C GLY A 499 5.60 21.67 -22.10
N SER A 500 6.10 22.88 -22.40
CA SER A 500 5.84 24.12 -21.65
C SER A 500 5.62 25.33 -22.57
N PRO A 501 4.68 25.28 -23.51
CA PRO A 501 4.51 26.32 -24.54
C PRO A 501 4.12 27.68 -23.94
N ASP A 502 3.38 27.71 -22.85
CA ASP A 502 2.89 28.91 -22.18
C ASP A 502 3.60 29.21 -20.86
N GLY A 503 4.81 28.64 -20.66
CA GLY A 503 5.62 28.87 -19.47
C GLY A 503 5.22 28.02 -18.26
N TRP A 504 4.31 27.04 -18.41
CA TRP A 504 3.95 26.01 -17.45
C TRP A 504 3.79 24.66 -18.19
N TYR A 505 3.94 23.54 -17.47
CA TYR A 505 3.97 22.22 -18.08
C TYR A 505 2.56 21.67 -18.28
N VAL A 506 2.27 21.33 -19.55
CA VAL A 506 0.98 20.78 -20.00
C VAL A 506 0.94 19.26 -19.91
N GLN A 507 -0.24 18.66 -20.05
CA GLN A 507 -0.43 17.19 -20.06
C GLN A 507 0.32 16.52 -21.22
N ALA A 508 0.11 17.00 -22.43
CA ALA A 508 0.71 16.46 -23.65
C ALA A 508 0.88 17.56 -24.70
N ALA A 509 1.83 17.39 -25.62
CA ALA A 509 2.02 18.32 -26.72
C ALA A 509 0.73 18.50 -27.55
N GLY A 510 0.36 19.74 -27.81
CA GLY A 510 -0.90 20.09 -28.50
C GLY A 510 -2.18 19.96 -27.63
N HIS A 511 -2.04 19.60 -26.32
CA HIS A 511 -3.13 19.51 -25.36
C HIS A 511 -2.81 20.38 -24.13
N PRO A 512 -3.10 21.68 -24.14
CA PRO A 512 -2.70 22.65 -23.14
C PRO A 512 -3.61 22.57 -21.89
N LEU A 513 -3.73 21.38 -21.31
CA LEU A 513 -4.48 21.11 -20.10
C LEU A 513 -3.53 20.70 -18.98
N ALA A 514 -3.93 20.97 -17.73
CA ALA A 514 -3.15 20.61 -16.56
C ALA A 514 -3.17 19.09 -16.32
N ASP A 515 -2.03 18.57 -15.82
CA ASP A 515 -1.86 17.18 -15.39
C ASP A 515 -1.02 17.15 -14.11
N ALA A 516 -1.54 16.51 -13.06
CA ALA A 516 -0.88 16.43 -11.79
C ALA A 516 0.50 15.75 -11.83
N ALA A 517 0.74 14.85 -12.80
CA ALA A 517 2.03 14.19 -12.99
C ALA A 517 3.17 15.18 -13.34
N THR A 518 2.86 16.40 -13.83
CA THR A 518 3.88 17.42 -14.08
C THR A 518 4.46 18.02 -12.81
N LEU A 519 3.84 17.82 -11.63
CA LEU A 519 4.40 18.16 -10.32
C LEU A 519 5.70 17.40 -10.00
N LEU A 520 5.95 16.28 -10.69
CA LEU A 520 7.16 15.47 -10.53
C LEU A 520 8.40 16.06 -11.19
N ILE A 521 8.28 17.11 -11.99
CA ILE A 521 9.40 17.75 -12.72
C ILE A 521 10.56 18.11 -11.79
N PRO A 522 10.36 18.83 -10.67
CA PRO A 522 11.46 19.13 -9.76
C PRO A 522 11.89 17.90 -8.96
N ALA A 523 10.97 16.99 -8.59
CA ALA A 523 11.28 15.81 -7.80
C ALA A 523 12.22 14.83 -8.51
N LEU A 524 12.13 14.74 -9.85
CA LEU A 524 13.00 13.91 -10.69
C LEU A 524 14.30 14.62 -11.09
N GLY A 525 14.48 15.88 -10.68
CA GLY A 525 15.72 16.64 -10.87
C GLY A 525 15.88 17.23 -12.28
N PHE A 526 14.79 17.38 -13.04
CA PHE A 526 14.86 17.99 -14.39
C PHE A 526 15.12 19.49 -14.32
N LEU A 527 14.33 20.21 -13.53
CA LEU A 527 14.50 21.64 -13.28
C LEU A 527 14.61 21.95 -11.78
N PRO A 528 15.26 23.06 -11.43
CA PRO A 528 15.24 23.55 -10.07
C PRO A 528 13.80 23.80 -9.59
N PRO A 529 13.48 23.50 -8.32
CA PRO A 529 12.14 23.79 -7.75
C PRO A 529 11.72 25.25 -7.85
N ALA A 530 12.66 26.20 -7.77
CA ALA A 530 12.40 27.64 -7.90
C ALA A 530 12.31 28.13 -9.36
N HIS A 531 12.46 27.24 -10.36
CA HIS A 531 12.38 27.64 -11.76
C HIS A 531 10.98 28.22 -12.07
N PRO A 532 10.87 29.36 -12.81
CA PRO A 532 9.58 30.01 -13.05
C PRO A 532 8.49 29.12 -13.63
N SER A 533 8.84 28.22 -14.57
CA SER A 533 7.87 27.29 -15.15
C SER A 533 7.40 26.22 -14.16
N VAL A 534 8.22 25.81 -13.21
CA VAL A 534 7.83 24.89 -12.13
C VAL A 534 6.82 25.57 -11.19
N LEU A 535 7.12 26.80 -10.76
CA LEU A 535 6.23 27.57 -9.90
C LEU A 535 4.89 27.84 -10.62
N ALA A 536 4.93 28.25 -11.88
CA ALA A 536 3.72 28.45 -12.69
C ALA A 536 2.89 27.14 -12.83
N THR A 537 3.55 26.01 -12.97
CA THR A 537 2.87 24.69 -13.03
C THR A 537 2.16 24.36 -11.71
N ILE A 538 2.80 24.61 -10.57
CA ILE A 538 2.18 24.45 -9.24
C ILE A 538 0.92 25.32 -9.14
N ASP A 539 1.02 26.60 -9.51
CA ASP A 539 -0.10 27.54 -9.43
C ASP A 539 -1.26 27.15 -10.36
N VAL A 540 -0.95 26.67 -11.59
CA VAL A 540 -1.95 26.16 -12.53
C VAL A 540 -2.67 24.93 -11.98
N ILE A 541 -1.93 23.97 -11.41
CA ILE A 541 -2.52 22.75 -10.84
C ILE A 541 -3.39 23.10 -9.61
N GLN A 542 -2.93 24.00 -8.74
CA GLN A 542 -3.75 24.48 -7.61
C GLN A 542 -5.04 25.16 -8.09
N ARG A 543 -5.01 25.91 -9.19
CA ARG A 543 -6.18 26.59 -9.72
C ARG A 543 -7.14 25.65 -10.46
N ASP A 544 -6.62 24.74 -11.30
CA ASP A 544 -7.41 24.01 -12.30
C ASP A 544 -7.77 22.58 -11.87
N LEU A 545 -6.92 21.94 -11.06
CA LEU A 545 -7.11 20.54 -10.62
C LEU A 545 -7.38 20.40 -9.12
N SER A 546 -7.18 21.45 -8.30
CA SER A 546 -7.37 21.33 -6.86
C SER A 546 -8.78 21.73 -6.43
N ASP A 547 -9.35 20.93 -5.54
CA ASP A 547 -10.56 21.23 -4.79
C ASP A 547 -10.22 21.14 -3.29
N GLY A 548 -9.70 22.23 -2.78
CA GLY A 548 -9.24 22.31 -1.40
C GLY A 548 -8.02 21.45 -1.08
N VAL A 549 -8.20 20.26 -0.50
CA VAL A 549 -7.13 19.31 -0.20
C VAL A 549 -6.94 18.29 -1.33
N HIS A 550 -7.95 18.13 -2.14
CA HIS A 550 -8.02 17.11 -3.16
C HIS A 550 -7.46 17.63 -4.48
N VAL A 551 -6.58 16.86 -5.13
CA VAL A 551 -6.04 17.15 -6.46
C VAL A 551 -6.45 16.04 -7.41
N HIS A 552 -7.16 16.41 -8.50
CA HIS A 552 -7.52 15.48 -9.56
C HIS A 552 -6.30 15.17 -10.43
N ARG A 553 -6.30 14.00 -11.07
CA ARG A 553 -5.25 13.60 -12.01
C ARG A 553 -5.16 14.57 -13.19
N TYR A 554 -6.29 14.82 -13.80
CA TYR A 554 -6.52 15.72 -14.96
C TYR A 554 -8.03 15.97 -15.09
N ARG A 555 -8.41 16.83 -16.03
CA ARG A 555 -9.81 17.07 -16.40
C ARG A 555 -10.04 16.94 -17.92
N SER A 556 -9.10 16.30 -18.63
CA SER A 556 -9.21 16.03 -20.05
C SER A 556 -10.03 14.77 -20.29
N PRO A 557 -10.74 14.65 -21.45
CA PRO A 557 -11.32 13.38 -21.86
C PRO A 557 -10.23 12.29 -22.00
N ASP A 558 -10.51 11.08 -21.53
CA ASP A 558 -9.59 9.95 -21.50
C ASP A 558 -10.13 8.68 -22.19
N GLY A 559 -11.29 8.80 -22.86
CA GLY A 559 -11.96 7.70 -23.54
C GLY A 559 -12.78 6.79 -22.62
N LEU A 560 -12.86 7.10 -21.32
CA LEU A 560 -13.65 6.34 -20.35
C LEU A 560 -14.92 7.11 -19.95
N ALA A 561 -16.00 6.39 -19.69
CA ALA A 561 -17.24 6.96 -19.19
C ALA A 561 -17.19 7.20 -17.67
N GLY A 562 -18.02 8.15 -17.21
CA GLY A 562 -18.24 8.43 -15.79
C GLY A 562 -17.20 9.34 -15.16
N ASP A 563 -17.46 9.68 -13.89
CA ASP A 563 -16.60 10.49 -13.06
C ASP A 563 -15.61 9.61 -12.28
N GLU A 564 -14.63 10.24 -11.64
CA GLU A 564 -13.67 9.62 -10.73
C GLU A 564 -13.51 10.47 -9.46
N GLY A 565 -13.06 9.84 -8.36
CA GLY A 565 -12.66 10.54 -7.16
C GLY A 565 -11.37 11.35 -7.37
N ALA A 566 -10.98 12.12 -6.36
CA ALA A 566 -9.67 12.73 -6.34
C ALA A 566 -8.62 11.68 -5.95
N PHE A 567 -7.59 11.54 -6.78
CA PHE A 567 -6.51 10.59 -6.55
C PHE A 567 -5.57 11.11 -5.46
N LEU A 568 -5.53 10.45 -4.31
CA LEU A 568 -4.79 10.95 -3.14
C LEU A 568 -3.31 11.18 -3.41
N LEU A 569 -2.68 10.35 -4.23
CA LEU A 569 -1.29 10.53 -4.64
C LEU A 569 -1.03 11.89 -5.27
N CYS A 570 -1.93 12.41 -6.10
CA CYS A 570 -1.77 13.73 -6.74
C CYS A 570 -1.75 14.86 -5.70
N SER A 571 -2.53 14.73 -4.64
CA SER A 571 -2.52 15.68 -3.52
C SER A 571 -1.18 15.65 -2.75
N PHE A 572 -0.58 14.47 -2.57
CA PHE A 572 0.76 14.34 -2.00
C PHE A 572 1.85 14.87 -2.96
N TRP A 573 1.72 14.71 -4.27
CA TRP A 573 2.65 15.33 -5.23
C TRP A 573 2.60 16.85 -5.18
N LEU A 574 1.41 17.44 -4.99
CA LEU A 574 1.30 18.88 -4.76
C LEU A 574 2.03 19.28 -3.46
N LEU A 575 1.82 18.51 -2.39
CA LEU A 575 2.53 18.71 -1.13
C LEU A 575 4.06 18.67 -1.32
N ASP A 576 4.58 17.66 -2.00
CA ASP A 576 6.02 17.52 -2.25
C ASP A 576 6.55 18.69 -3.09
N ALA A 577 5.81 19.11 -4.13
CA ALA A 577 6.18 20.27 -4.95
C ALA A 577 6.22 21.56 -4.14
N LEU A 578 5.27 21.79 -3.23
CA LEU A 578 5.25 22.94 -2.31
C LEU A 578 6.45 22.92 -1.35
N ILE A 579 6.78 21.75 -0.78
CA ILE A 579 7.96 21.59 0.09
C ILE A 579 9.24 21.96 -0.66
N HIS A 580 9.42 21.43 -1.88
CA HIS A 580 10.60 21.70 -2.70
C HIS A 580 10.69 23.17 -3.13
N ALA A 581 9.56 23.80 -3.44
CA ALA A 581 9.46 25.23 -3.77
C ALA A 581 9.56 26.16 -2.56
N ARG A 582 9.80 25.62 -1.34
CA ARG A 582 9.86 26.36 -0.07
C ARG A 582 8.56 27.09 0.32
N ARG A 583 7.42 26.69 -0.20
CA ARG A 583 6.09 27.15 0.22
C ARG A 583 5.66 26.37 1.49
N LEU A 584 6.45 26.47 2.56
CA LEU A 584 6.37 25.54 3.71
C LEU A 584 5.08 25.72 4.52
N ASP A 585 4.58 26.94 4.70
CA ASP A 585 3.31 27.17 5.43
C ASP A 585 2.12 26.48 4.73
N GLU A 586 2.07 26.57 3.41
CA GLU A 586 1.04 25.90 2.60
C GLU A 586 1.22 24.37 2.66
N ALA A 587 2.46 23.90 2.57
CA ALA A 587 2.79 22.48 2.64
C ALA A 587 2.39 21.88 4.00
N GLU A 588 2.68 22.54 5.11
CA GLU A 588 2.30 22.06 6.45
C GLU A 588 0.79 22.00 6.63
N ALA A 589 0.08 23.05 6.20
CA ALA A 589 -1.38 23.07 6.24
C ALA A 589 -2.01 21.98 5.38
N LEU A 590 -1.43 21.67 4.21
CA LEU A 590 -1.88 20.60 3.32
C LEU A 590 -1.58 19.22 3.94
N LEU A 591 -0.38 19.02 4.50
CA LEU A 591 0.02 17.74 5.13
C LEU A 591 -0.94 17.33 6.24
N GLU A 592 -1.26 18.24 7.18
CA GLU A 592 -2.17 17.93 8.29
C GLU A 592 -3.54 17.48 7.78
N ARG A 593 -4.04 18.13 6.75
CA ARG A 593 -5.32 17.76 6.11
C ARG A 593 -5.24 16.39 5.42
N LEU A 594 -4.16 16.11 4.67
CA LEU A 594 -3.94 14.82 4.00
C LEU A 594 -3.80 13.68 5.00
N LEU A 595 -3.08 13.89 6.10
CA LEU A 595 -2.96 12.89 7.17
C LEU A 595 -4.31 12.61 7.83
N GLY A 596 -5.22 13.58 7.84
CA GLY A 596 -6.60 13.43 8.32
C GLY A 596 -7.52 12.61 7.39
N LEU A 597 -7.15 12.37 6.12
CA LEU A 597 -7.95 11.59 5.17
C LEU A 597 -7.79 10.07 5.34
N SER A 598 -6.89 9.59 6.20
CA SER A 598 -6.83 8.17 6.52
C SER A 598 -8.09 7.73 7.26
N ASN A 599 -8.46 6.46 7.14
CA ASN A 599 -9.54 5.91 7.95
C ASN A 599 -9.15 5.78 9.45
N ASP A 600 -10.06 5.27 10.28
CA ASP A 600 -9.90 5.14 11.74
C ASP A 600 -8.71 4.29 12.18
N VAL A 601 -8.19 3.44 11.30
CA VAL A 601 -6.99 2.59 11.55
C VAL A 601 -5.77 3.02 10.73
N GLY A 602 -5.81 4.19 10.10
CA GLY A 602 -4.66 4.81 9.42
C GLY A 602 -4.38 4.27 8.02
N LEU A 603 -5.38 3.72 7.34
CA LEU A 603 -5.27 3.24 5.96
C LEU A 603 -5.78 4.27 4.96
N TYR A 604 -5.20 4.26 3.77
CA TYR A 604 -5.62 5.07 2.64
C TYR A 604 -6.05 4.18 1.48
N ALA A 605 -7.17 4.54 0.85
CA ALA A 605 -7.57 4.01 -0.44
C ALA A 605 -6.87 4.78 -1.58
N GLU A 606 -7.16 4.42 -2.80
CA GLU A 606 -6.67 5.07 -4.00
C GLU A 606 -7.18 6.51 -4.12
N MET A 607 -8.48 6.68 -3.96
CA MET A 607 -9.18 7.94 -4.17
C MET A 607 -10.08 8.29 -2.99
N VAL A 608 -10.56 9.53 -3.01
CA VAL A 608 -11.57 10.06 -2.08
C VAL A 608 -12.59 10.84 -2.91
N ASP A 609 -13.87 10.72 -2.55
CA ASP A 609 -14.91 11.61 -3.03
C ASP A 609 -14.73 12.99 -2.39
N PRO A 610 -14.41 14.05 -3.16
CA PRO A 610 -14.17 15.38 -2.59
C PRO A 610 -15.38 15.98 -1.86
N SER A 611 -16.59 15.53 -2.21
CA SER A 611 -17.83 16.08 -1.67
C SER A 611 -18.24 15.46 -0.33
N THR A 612 -17.93 14.17 -0.14
CA THR A 612 -18.35 13.39 1.04
C THR A 612 -17.20 12.98 1.95
N GLY A 613 -15.96 12.96 1.44
CA GLY A 613 -14.80 12.40 2.12
C GLY A 613 -14.78 10.86 2.12
N GLU A 614 -15.67 10.20 1.38
CA GLU A 614 -15.72 8.74 1.31
C GLU A 614 -14.52 8.19 0.52
N HIS A 615 -13.89 7.14 1.03
CA HIS A 615 -12.84 6.42 0.33
C HIS A 615 -13.39 5.70 -0.90
N LEU A 616 -12.63 5.77 -1.99
CA LEU A 616 -12.95 5.17 -3.29
C LEU A 616 -11.73 4.44 -3.86
N GLY A 617 -11.96 3.59 -4.87
CA GLY A 617 -10.92 2.82 -5.52
C GLY A 617 -10.36 1.69 -4.67
N ASN A 618 -9.31 1.07 -5.16
CA ASN A 618 -8.71 -0.09 -4.51
C ASN A 618 -7.97 0.28 -3.20
N THR A 619 -8.01 -0.63 -2.21
CA THR A 619 -7.53 -0.37 -0.85
C THR A 619 -6.86 -1.61 -0.21
N PRO A 620 -5.88 -1.42 0.70
CA PRO A 620 -5.05 -0.21 0.81
C PRO A 620 -4.19 -0.04 -0.44
N GLN A 621 -3.91 1.21 -0.84
CA GLN A 621 -3.11 1.47 -2.03
C GLN A 621 -1.65 1.76 -1.68
N ALA A 622 -0.72 1.09 -2.39
CA ALA A 622 0.73 1.24 -2.17
C ALA A 622 1.21 2.67 -2.42
N PHE A 623 0.84 3.29 -3.53
CA PHE A 623 1.25 4.64 -3.91
C PHE A 623 0.93 5.69 -2.85
N THR A 624 -0.31 5.68 -2.32
CA THR A 624 -0.72 6.64 -1.30
C THR A 624 0.07 6.46 -0.01
N HIS A 625 0.32 5.21 0.41
CA HIS A 625 1.13 4.94 1.61
C HIS A 625 2.61 5.29 1.41
N MET A 626 3.15 5.09 0.21
CA MET A 626 4.48 5.54 -0.16
C MET A 626 4.60 7.07 -0.06
N ALA A 627 3.60 7.79 -0.57
CA ALA A 627 3.58 9.25 -0.52
C ALA A 627 3.56 9.77 0.93
N VAL A 628 2.85 9.12 1.86
CA VAL A 628 2.93 9.44 3.29
C VAL A 628 4.36 9.35 3.80
N VAL A 629 5.11 8.29 3.43
CA VAL A 629 6.51 8.12 3.83
C VAL A 629 7.40 9.22 3.27
N THR A 630 7.31 9.47 1.95
CA THR A 630 8.19 10.45 1.27
C THR A 630 7.89 11.88 1.72
N SER A 631 6.62 12.26 1.79
CA SER A 631 6.23 13.63 2.17
C SER A 631 6.51 13.94 3.64
N CYS A 632 6.24 13.00 4.57
CA CYS A 632 6.64 13.18 5.97
C CYS A 632 8.17 13.27 6.13
N SER A 633 8.93 12.52 5.33
CA SER A 633 10.39 12.60 5.31
C SER A 633 10.88 13.96 4.74
N ALA A 634 10.22 14.44 3.69
CA ALA A 634 10.55 15.71 3.05
C ALA A 634 10.29 16.91 3.96
N ILE A 635 9.12 16.98 4.62
CA ILE A 635 8.80 18.07 5.53
C ILE A 635 9.70 18.08 6.77
N SER A 636 10.04 16.88 7.30
CA SER A 636 10.98 16.75 8.40
C SER A 636 12.39 17.23 8.02
N ALA A 637 12.83 16.95 6.80
CA ALA A 637 14.11 17.46 6.27
C ALA A 637 14.04 18.97 6.05
N ALA A 638 12.93 19.53 5.57
CA ALA A 638 12.72 20.95 5.40
C ALA A 638 12.85 21.71 6.71
N ARG A 639 12.14 21.24 7.76
CA ARG A 639 12.19 21.82 9.12
C ARG A 639 13.59 21.83 9.73
N ARG A 640 14.43 20.86 9.36
CA ARG A 640 15.85 20.77 9.80
C ARG A 640 16.80 21.56 8.91
N GLY A 641 16.33 22.26 7.88
CA GLY A 641 17.17 22.97 6.92
C GLY A 641 18.05 22.06 6.08
N GLN A 642 17.62 20.79 5.90
CA GLN A 642 18.39 19.75 5.20
C GLN A 642 18.01 19.58 3.74
N LEU A 643 17.06 20.35 3.23
CA LEU A 643 16.75 20.30 1.80
C LEU A 643 17.83 21.01 0.99
N PRO A 644 18.19 20.50 -0.20
CA PRO A 644 19.09 21.18 -1.11
C PRO A 644 18.57 22.56 -1.52
N ASP A 645 19.43 23.42 -2.06
CA ASP A 645 19.09 24.75 -2.55
C ASP A 645 17.99 24.64 -3.63
N PRO A 646 16.86 25.35 -3.51
CA PRO A 646 15.76 25.31 -4.47
C PRO A 646 16.13 25.83 -5.86
N ASP A 647 17.24 26.58 -6.00
CA ASP A 647 17.76 27.05 -7.28
C ASP A 647 18.64 26.00 -7.99
N THR A 648 18.83 24.81 -7.38
CA THR A 648 19.57 23.70 -7.98
C THR A 648 18.64 22.53 -8.31
N SER A 649 18.90 21.83 -9.42
CA SER A 649 18.20 20.59 -9.76
C SER A 649 18.72 19.44 -8.90
N PHE A 650 17.82 18.73 -8.22
CA PHE A 650 18.15 17.55 -7.41
C PHE A 650 16.98 16.58 -7.34
N SER A 651 17.28 15.30 -7.13
CA SER A 651 16.28 14.33 -6.71
C SER A 651 16.21 14.30 -5.19
N PHE A 652 15.04 14.50 -4.61
CA PHE A 652 14.86 14.43 -3.15
C PHE A 652 15.25 13.06 -2.60
N ILE A 653 14.85 11.98 -3.28
CA ILE A 653 15.15 10.61 -2.87
C ILE A 653 16.66 10.37 -2.89
N GLU A 654 17.35 10.81 -3.96
CA GLU A 654 18.81 10.71 -4.07
C GLU A 654 19.50 11.45 -2.92
N ALA A 655 19.14 12.71 -2.70
CA ALA A 655 19.72 13.52 -1.62
C ALA A 655 19.44 12.94 -0.21
N ALA A 656 18.30 12.31 -0.01
CA ALA A 656 17.98 11.66 1.25
C ALA A 656 18.77 10.37 1.48
N LEU A 657 18.99 9.57 0.43
CA LEU A 657 19.83 8.37 0.48
C LEU A 657 21.30 8.72 0.73
N GLU A 658 21.82 9.77 0.09
CA GLU A 658 23.20 10.24 0.31
C GLU A 658 23.45 10.66 1.75
N ARG A 659 22.55 11.43 2.33
CA ARG A 659 22.66 11.85 3.75
C ARG A 659 22.70 10.65 4.68
N ARG A 660 21.88 9.64 4.38
CA ARG A 660 21.84 8.41 5.16
C ARG A 660 23.17 7.65 5.10
N LEU A 661 23.75 7.48 3.91
CA LEU A 661 25.04 6.81 3.73
C LEU A 661 26.18 7.55 4.43
N ALA A 662 26.15 8.89 4.40
CA ALA A 662 27.12 9.72 5.13
C ALA A 662 27.01 9.56 6.65
N GLY A 663 25.79 9.35 7.19
CA GLY A 663 25.53 9.12 8.63
C GLY A 663 25.98 7.75 9.14
N PHE A 664 26.20 6.76 8.29
CA PHE A 664 26.78 5.45 8.67
C PHE A 664 28.31 5.45 8.65
N GLY A 665 28.94 6.48 8.09
CA GLY A 665 30.41 6.63 8.05
C GLY A 665 31.00 7.49 9.17
N SER A 666 30.20 7.99 10.06
CA SER A 666 30.57 8.74 11.28
C SER A 666 30.12 8.00 12.54
#